data_7293d3405c0e44dd9c85c102957bb626
#
_entry.id   7293d3405c0e44dd9c85c102957bb626
#
_cell.length_a   1.000
_cell.length_b   1.000
_cell.length_c   1.000
_cell.angle_alpha   90.00
_cell.angle_beta   90.00
_cell.angle_gamma   90.00
#
_symmetry.space_group_name_H-M   'P 1'
#
loop_
_entity.id
_entity.type
_entity.pdbx_description
1 polymer ?
#
loop_
_entity_poly.entity_id
_entity_poly.type
_entity_poly.pdbx_seq_one_letter_code
_entity_poly.pdbx_strand_id
1 'polypeptide(L)'
;MAEIFDFNLAATSAPRHVSHAEAERRFMDLAASVGIDTRDIQSFGPTDDIVRVATTQDKRGKRSGWYSLHEEAGLTYGIVGNWQTGEQVKFYGRDVAQIDDDLLRTMRIKQEAREREAAEMKRRNAAEAAEMIRHLQPCPEDHPYLVRKRVKAHGALLIGSDLLLPMYDAAGNVVSTQTIAADGDKTFRAGCTSKGMFGIGGPTPTVVVCEGFATGASIHEATGLRVYVVFSAGNLPALINDIAGIEAVNGAQIVIAADNDVSGTGQREAEKAAEKIGGAQVLMPAEVGADWNDIAIRRPEELKKVFAEIRPLFQSWEVTDPMSVPRRQWVYGNTYVRKFCSITVAPGGLGKSTLVLTEAIAMATGRNLLGVEVKEKLRVVYFNAEDPLDELKLRVLAICQRFDIDQRELVGKLFLQSGRDNEIILATGDPGEVIEAAFNRIEGFVKFHGVDVVILDPLANMHESEEDNRTYRKLGKRLSRMADAYHLACHLVHHTKKLGGMAATVEDSRGGSALIGAVRVARAINPMEPDEAARFGLATHIDHFRIEAAGKNNLARPADKAEWFVREGVALPNGDFCAVVTQWTPPDPFEGIGLEHAKRVQVRLMDAEPGDWRESPQANNWIGILVGEVCEIDPTDKAGKARLKGIIRQWITNGILAVDHITDKRNGRQVPIIIKGESA
;
A
#
# COMPACT_ATOMS: atom_id res chain seq x y z
N MET A 1 -7.61 37.68 11.26
CA MET A 1 -6.58 38.69 10.89
C MET A 1 -5.68 39.11 12.06
N ALA A 2 -5.92 38.60 13.26
CA ALA A 2 -5.20 38.97 14.48
C ALA A 2 -3.78 38.37 14.62
N GLU A 3 -3.45 37.29 13.90
CA GLU A 3 -2.16 36.59 14.02
C GLU A 3 -1.06 37.09 13.04
N ILE A 4 -1.19 38.28 12.47
CA ILE A 4 -0.44 38.62 11.27
C ILE A 4 0.86 39.39 11.55
N PHE A 5 1.02 40.07 12.69
CA PHE A 5 2.22 40.81 12.99
C PHE A 5 3.09 40.18 14.06
N ASP A 6 4.33 39.79 13.70
CA ASP A 6 5.36 39.36 14.63
C ASP A 6 6.33 40.52 14.90
N PHE A 7 6.29 41.05 16.11
CA PHE A 7 7.11 42.20 16.55
C PHE A 7 8.39 41.77 17.30
N ASN A 8 8.82 40.52 17.21
CA ASN A 8 10.00 39.99 17.92
C ASN A 8 11.31 40.19 17.10
N LEU A 9 11.62 41.39 16.67
CA LEU A 9 12.86 41.68 15.93
C LEU A 9 13.69 42.71 16.71
N ALA A 10 14.97 42.42 16.99
CA ALA A 10 15.91 43.28 17.66
C ALA A 10 16.47 44.35 16.72
N ALA A 11 16.44 45.62 17.11
CA ALA A 11 16.95 46.74 16.36
C ALA A 11 18.47 46.94 16.55
N THR A 12 19.23 47.17 15.47
CA THR A 12 20.71 47.25 15.54
C THR A 12 21.34 48.51 14.90
N SER A 13 20.59 49.57 14.46
CA SER A 13 21.19 50.78 13.88
C SER A 13 20.30 52.04 13.99
N ALA A 14 20.92 53.25 13.92
CA ALA A 14 20.23 54.53 14.01
C ALA A 14 19.22 54.74 12.85
N PRO A 15 18.05 55.36 13.13
CA PRO A 15 16.95 55.44 12.16
C PRO A 15 17.26 56.42 11.01
N ARG A 16 17.20 55.95 9.76
CA ARG A 16 17.14 56.84 8.58
C ARG A 16 15.67 57.25 8.34
N HIS A 17 15.46 58.55 8.17
CA HIS A 17 14.14 59.09 7.85
C HIS A 17 13.75 58.67 6.42
N VAL A 18 12.79 57.78 6.27
CA VAL A 18 12.22 57.40 4.97
C VAL A 18 11.11 58.39 4.64
N SER A 19 11.14 58.99 3.46
CA SER A 19 10.09 59.93 3.03
C SER A 19 8.78 59.19 2.73
N HIS A 20 7.64 59.89 2.87
CA HIS A 20 6.32 59.33 2.54
C HIS A 20 6.28 58.80 1.10
N ALA A 21 6.87 59.49 0.14
CA ALA A 21 6.95 59.05 -1.26
C ALA A 21 7.79 57.79 -1.47
N GLU A 22 8.80 57.56 -0.64
CA GLU A 22 9.60 56.35 -0.70
C GLU A 22 8.84 55.14 -0.07
N ALA A 23 8.12 55.36 1.03
CA ALA A 23 7.26 54.34 1.64
C ALA A 23 6.12 53.93 0.68
N GLU A 24 5.49 54.89 0.02
CA GLU A 24 4.47 54.68 -1.01
C GLU A 24 5.02 53.83 -2.17
N ARG A 25 6.18 54.13 -2.69
CA ARG A 25 6.80 53.35 -3.76
C ARG A 25 7.06 51.92 -3.33
N ARG A 26 7.62 51.69 -2.15
CA ARG A 26 7.83 50.37 -1.59
C ARG A 26 6.53 49.59 -1.43
N PHE A 27 5.45 50.25 -1.03
CA PHE A 27 4.14 49.66 -0.95
C PHE A 27 3.59 49.24 -2.32
N MET A 28 3.70 50.12 -3.32
CA MET A 28 3.27 49.82 -4.68
C MET A 28 4.04 48.66 -5.29
N ASP A 29 5.37 48.61 -5.09
CA ASP A 29 6.20 47.50 -5.55
C ASP A 29 5.80 46.17 -4.87
N LEU A 30 5.51 46.22 -3.58
CA LEU A 30 5.07 45.06 -2.81
C LEU A 30 3.67 44.58 -3.24
N ALA A 31 2.74 45.52 -3.47
CA ALA A 31 1.40 45.22 -3.97
C ALA A 31 1.46 44.57 -5.38
N ALA A 32 2.32 45.07 -6.25
CA ALA A 32 2.53 44.49 -7.57
C ALA A 32 3.09 43.07 -7.48
N SER A 33 3.98 42.77 -6.52
CA SER A 33 4.59 41.43 -6.34
C SER A 33 3.57 40.35 -6.00
N VAL A 34 2.45 40.71 -5.38
CA VAL A 34 1.32 39.75 -5.09
C VAL A 34 0.20 39.85 -6.14
N GLY A 35 0.48 40.43 -7.28
CA GLY A 35 -0.42 40.49 -8.43
C GLY A 35 -1.55 41.52 -8.35
N ILE A 36 -1.43 42.58 -7.50
CA ILE A 36 -2.41 43.67 -7.44
C ILE A 36 -2.19 44.61 -8.61
N ASP A 37 -3.28 45.09 -9.22
CA ASP A 37 -3.23 46.20 -10.16
C ASP A 37 -3.09 47.52 -9.39
N THR A 38 -1.86 47.99 -9.27
CA THR A 38 -1.53 49.19 -8.49
C THR A 38 -2.24 50.46 -8.98
N ARG A 39 -2.79 50.47 -10.20
CA ARG A 39 -3.62 51.58 -10.74
C ARG A 39 -4.97 51.72 -10.05
N ASP A 40 -5.48 50.64 -9.40
CA ASP A 40 -6.73 50.64 -8.64
C ASP A 40 -6.52 51.10 -7.19
N ILE A 41 -5.28 51.33 -6.75
CA ILE A 41 -4.94 51.90 -5.44
C ILE A 41 -5.05 53.41 -5.53
N GLN A 42 -6.09 53.96 -4.91
CA GLN A 42 -6.41 55.41 -5.02
C GLN A 42 -5.58 56.30 -4.12
N SER A 43 -5.13 55.81 -2.98
CA SER A 43 -4.31 56.54 -2.02
C SER A 43 -3.45 55.63 -1.16
N PHE A 44 -2.28 56.11 -0.76
CA PHE A 44 -1.40 55.49 0.21
C PHE A 44 -1.54 56.23 1.55
N GLY A 45 -2.08 55.52 2.55
CA GLY A 45 -2.28 56.04 3.91
C GLY A 45 -3.11 55.09 4.76
N PRO A 46 -3.33 55.42 6.06
CA PRO A 46 -4.10 54.57 6.96
C PRO A 46 -5.50 54.30 6.41
N THR A 47 -5.95 53.07 6.59
CA THR A 47 -7.29 52.59 6.18
C THR A 47 -8.06 52.20 7.42
N ASP A 48 -9.35 52.57 7.51
CA ASP A 48 -10.23 52.16 8.61
C ASP A 48 -10.57 50.67 8.55
N ASP A 49 -10.72 50.14 7.29
CA ASP A 49 -11.06 48.78 6.97
C ASP A 49 -10.16 48.22 5.85
N ILE A 50 -10.40 46.97 5.46
CA ILE A 50 -9.79 46.37 4.30
C ILE A 50 -10.26 47.07 3.03
N VAL A 51 -9.34 47.62 2.29
CA VAL A 51 -9.60 48.21 0.96
C VAL A 51 -9.48 47.11 -0.09
N ARG A 52 -10.54 46.92 -0.87
CA ARG A 52 -10.56 45.96 -1.99
C ARG A 52 -10.08 46.64 -3.26
N VAL A 53 -9.18 45.97 -3.97
CA VAL A 53 -8.56 46.44 -5.21
C VAL A 53 -8.56 45.33 -6.26
N ALA A 54 -8.49 45.70 -7.53
CA ALA A 54 -8.36 44.74 -8.61
C ALA A 54 -6.98 44.06 -8.60
N THR A 55 -6.95 42.80 -9.05
CA THR A 55 -5.70 42.12 -9.40
C THR A 55 -5.48 42.17 -10.91
N THR A 56 -4.26 41.90 -11.36
CA THR A 56 -3.92 41.84 -12.79
C THR A 56 -4.68 40.75 -13.54
N GLN A 57 -5.27 39.81 -12.83
CA GLN A 57 -6.03 38.65 -13.37
C GLN A 57 -7.56 38.79 -13.19
N ASP A 58 -8.04 39.86 -12.54
CA ASP A 58 -9.46 40.07 -12.33
C ASP A 58 -10.21 40.42 -13.62
N LYS A 59 -11.38 39.81 -13.80
CA LYS A 59 -12.32 40.23 -14.84
C LYS A 59 -12.92 41.58 -14.47
N ARG A 60 -13.36 42.34 -15.46
CA ARG A 60 -13.95 43.69 -15.29
C ARG A 60 -15.00 43.73 -14.17
N GLY A 61 -14.77 44.58 -13.16
CA GLY A 61 -15.68 44.77 -12.02
C GLY A 61 -15.43 43.85 -10.82
N LYS A 62 -14.49 42.87 -10.90
CA LYS A 62 -14.07 42.03 -9.78
C LYS A 62 -12.88 42.67 -9.06
N ARG A 63 -12.81 42.53 -7.72
CA ARG A 63 -11.74 43.06 -6.87
C ARG A 63 -11.31 41.95 -5.90
N SER A 64 -10.33 41.16 -6.30
CA SER A 64 -9.80 40.02 -5.52
C SER A 64 -8.53 40.35 -4.75
N GLY A 65 -7.93 41.51 -5.01
CA GLY A 65 -6.85 42.07 -4.21
C GLY A 65 -7.38 42.85 -3.01
N TRP A 66 -6.56 43.00 -2.00
CA TRP A 66 -6.90 43.76 -0.81
C TRP A 66 -5.67 44.27 -0.08
N TYR A 67 -5.82 45.37 0.67
CA TYR A 67 -4.81 45.86 1.60
C TYR A 67 -5.45 46.53 2.81
N SER A 68 -4.68 46.60 3.91
CA SER A 68 -5.01 47.38 5.09
C SER A 68 -3.72 48.03 5.61
N LEU A 69 -3.72 49.37 5.74
CA LEU A 69 -2.59 50.13 6.21
C LEU A 69 -2.94 50.87 7.49
N HIS A 70 -1.96 50.99 8.35
CA HIS A 70 -2.02 51.69 9.63
C HIS A 70 -0.84 52.69 9.72
N GLU A 71 -0.98 53.71 10.54
CA GLU A 71 0.10 54.64 10.81
C GLU A 71 0.30 54.80 12.31
N GLU A 72 1.55 54.74 12.75
CA GLU A 72 1.94 54.95 14.14
C GLU A 72 3.27 55.69 14.20
N ALA A 73 3.30 56.85 14.89
CA ALA A 73 4.49 57.70 15.04
C ALA A 73 5.22 58.00 13.69
N GLY A 74 4.46 58.24 12.62
CA GLY A 74 5.00 58.48 11.29
C GLY A 74 5.55 57.21 10.58
N LEU A 75 5.26 56.02 11.05
CA LEU A 75 5.52 54.77 10.39
C LEU A 75 4.21 54.21 9.82
N THR A 76 4.11 54.14 8.50
CA THR A 76 3.02 53.40 7.85
C THR A 76 3.38 51.91 7.78
N TYR A 77 2.49 51.07 8.23
CA TYR A 77 2.64 49.61 8.20
C TYR A 77 1.32 48.97 7.87
N GLY A 78 1.36 47.68 7.42
CA GLY A 78 0.13 46.99 7.09
C GLY A 78 0.35 45.67 6.39
N ILE A 79 -0.65 45.24 5.64
CA ILE A 79 -0.65 44.01 4.89
C ILE A 79 -1.34 44.20 3.55
N VAL A 80 -0.84 43.52 2.54
CA VAL A 80 -1.42 43.46 1.21
C VAL A 80 -1.54 41.99 0.80
N GLY A 81 -2.63 41.61 0.15
CA GLY A 81 -2.86 40.25 -0.23
C GLY A 81 -3.79 40.08 -1.43
N ASN A 82 -3.81 38.87 -1.95
CA ASN A 82 -4.59 38.45 -3.10
C ASN A 82 -5.41 37.19 -2.73
N TRP A 83 -6.72 37.34 -2.71
CA TRP A 83 -7.61 36.20 -2.37
C TRP A 83 -7.64 35.09 -3.42
N GLN A 84 -7.21 35.33 -4.65
CA GLN A 84 -7.17 34.29 -5.69
C GLN A 84 -5.98 33.38 -5.53
N THR A 85 -4.80 33.94 -5.18
CA THR A 85 -3.56 33.16 -4.98
C THR A 85 -3.37 32.70 -3.53
N GLY A 86 -4.06 33.34 -2.58
CA GLY A 86 -3.85 33.18 -1.15
C GLY A 86 -2.59 33.86 -0.63
N GLU A 87 -1.83 34.55 -1.49
CA GLU A 87 -0.62 35.28 -1.11
C GLU A 87 -0.94 36.52 -0.31
N GLN A 88 -0.16 36.73 0.74
CA GLN A 88 -0.22 37.97 1.53
C GLN A 88 1.17 38.33 2.05
N VAL A 89 1.50 39.61 2.06
CA VAL A 89 2.80 40.13 2.52
C VAL A 89 2.61 41.32 3.44
N LYS A 90 3.48 41.34 4.46
CA LYS A 90 3.51 42.44 5.43
C LYS A 90 4.28 43.61 4.83
N PHE A 91 3.78 44.82 5.07
CA PHE A 91 4.39 46.05 4.67
C PHE A 91 4.85 46.88 5.87
N TYR A 92 6.05 47.40 5.79
CA TYR A 92 6.57 48.39 6.73
C TYR A 92 7.21 49.54 5.93
N GLY A 93 6.81 50.77 6.17
CA GLY A 93 7.27 51.94 5.45
C GLY A 93 8.76 52.28 5.62
N ARG A 94 9.44 51.57 6.54
CA ARG A 94 10.92 51.60 6.72
C ARG A 94 11.43 50.22 7.04
N ASP A 95 12.76 50.00 7.02
CA ASP A 95 13.34 48.72 7.37
C ASP A 95 13.05 48.34 8.84
N VAL A 96 12.57 47.11 9.05
CA VAL A 96 12.13 46.63 10.36
C VAL A 96 13.27 46.71 11.40
N ALA A 97 14.52 46.48 10.98
CA ALA A 97 15.72 46.60 11.81
C ALA A 97 16.00 48.04 12.31
N GLN A 98 15.25 49.04 11.82
CA GLN A 98 15.37 50.46 12.18
C GLN A 98 14.17 50.97 13.01
N ILE A 99 13.26 50.06 13.44
CA ILE A 99 12.10 50.43 14.24
C ILE A 99 12.50 50.36 15.72
N ASP A 100 12.25 51.46 16.43
CA ASP A 100 12.54 51.58 17.87
C ASP A 100 11.70 50.56 18.70
N ASP A 101 12.29 49.95 19.70
CA ASP A 101 11.63 48.98 20.59
C ASP A 101 10.39 49.56 21.30
N ASP A 102 10.40 50.83 21.68
CA ASP A 102 9.25 51.50 22.28
C ASP A 102 8.10 51.67 21.29
N LEU A 103 8.40 51.92 20.02
CA LEU A 103 7.40 51.98 18.95
C LEU A 103 6.80 50.60 18.68
N LEU A 104 7.63 49.54 18.60
CA LEU A 104 7.18 48.17 18.47
C LEU A 104 6.26 47.74 19.63
N ARG A 105 6.61 48.14 20.85
CA ARG A 105 5.79 47.89 22.05
C ARG A 105 4.44 48.59 21.97
N THR A 106 4.43 49.86 21.55
CA THR A 106 3.22 50.66 21.39
C THR A 106 2.31 50.06 20.30
N MET A 107 2.88 49.65 19.18
CA MET A 107 2.16 48.98 18.09
C MET A 107 1.52 47.67 18.57
N ARG A 108 2.25 46.88 19.35
CA ARG A 108 1.74 45.61 19.95
C ARG A 108 0.56 45.87 20.88
N ILE A 109 0.67 46.83 21.78
CA ILE A 109 -0.43 47.19 22.71
C ILE A 109 -1.68 47.64 21.93
N LYS A 110 -1.51 48.49 20.89
CA LYS A 110 -2.64 48.93 20.07
C LYS A 110 -3.23 47.80 19.24
N GLN A 111 -2.41 46.91 18.76
CA GLN A 111 -2.89 45.72 18.04
C GLN A 111 -3.71 44.84 18.98
N GLU A 112 -3.22 44.51 20.17
CA GLU A 112 -3.95 43.74 21.18
C GLU A 112 -5.28 44.40 21.55
N ALA A 113 -5.30 45.74 21.68
CA ALA A 113 -6.53 46.49 21.96
C ALA A 113 -7.55 46.33 20.83
N ARG A 114 -7.13 46.55 19.55
CA ARG A 114 -7.98 46.34 18.37
C ARG A 114 -8.50 44.89 18.27
N GLU A 115 -7.65 43.94 18.56
CA GLU A 115 -8.03 42.49 18.57
C GLU A 115 -9.10 42.20 19.63
N ARG A 116 -8.96 42.79 20.82
CA ARG A 116 -9.97 42.69 21.90
C ARG A 116 -11.30 43.33 21.49
N GLU A 117 -11.27 44.55 20.96
CA GLU A 117 -12.46 45.23 20.45
C GLU A 117 -13.15 44.46 19.33
N ALA A 118 -12.36 43.91 18.37
CA ALA A 118 -12.89 43.06 17.29
C ALA A 118 -13.47 41.75 17.82
N ALA A 119 -12.84 41.15 18.83
CA ALA A 119 -13.35 39.95 19.48
C ALA A 119 -14.64 40.23 20.27
N GLU A 120 -14.73 41.36 20.98
CA GLU A 120 -15.94 41.78 21.70
C GLU A 120 -17.08 42.09 20.71
N MET A 121 -16.79 42.76 19.63
CA MET A 121 -17.78 43.01 18.57
C MET A 121 -18.28 41.71 17.96
N LYS A 122 -17.40 40.75 17.66
CA LYS A 122 -17.80 39.44 17.15
C LYS A 122 -18.70 38.69 18.16
N ARG A 123 -18.36 38.73 19.46
CA ARG A 123 -19.18 38.12 20.52
C ARG A 123 -20.57 38.75 20.59
N ARG A 124 -20.65 40.06 20.55
CA ARG A 124 -21.91 40.81 20.56
C ARG A 124 -22.77 40.44 19.34
N ASN A 125 -22.19 40.47 18.14
CA ASN A 125 -22.90 40.14 16.91
C ASN A 125 -23.34 38.67 16.88
N ALA A 126 -22.56 37.75 17.47
CA ALA A 126 -22.92 36.33 17.65
C ALA A 126 -24.09 36.19 18.63
N ALA A 127 -24.10 36.92 19.73
CA ALA A 127 -25.22 36.94 20.67
C ALA A 127 -26.51 37.48 20.04
N GLU A 128 -26.42 38.51 19.22
CA GLU A 128 -27.53 39.05 18.44
C GLU A 128 -28.04 37.98 17.42
N ALA A 129 -27.16 37.29 16.75
CA ALA A 129 -27.49 36.17 15.85
C ALA A 129 -28.21 35.04 16.59
N ALA A 130 -27.71 34.67 17.76
CA ALA A 130 -28.33 33.62 18.59
C ALA A 130 -29.75 34.00 19.04
N GLU A 131 -29.95 35.26 19.41
CA GLU A 131 -31.29 35.74 19.80
C GLU A 131 -32.21 35.77 18.58
N MET A 132 -31.78 36.25 17.45
CA MET A 132 -32.54 36.26 16.20
C MET A 132 -32.98 34.85 15.80
N ILE A 133 -32.12 33.86 15.87
CA ILE A 133 -32.36 32.47 15.50
C ILE A 133 -33.55 31.88 16.34
N ARG A 134 -33.65 32.23 17.61
CA ARG A 134 -34.75 31.74 18.50
C ARG A 134 -36.13 32.09 18.03
N HIS A 135 -36.26 33.12 17.25
CA HIS A 135 -37.54 33.63 16.75
C HIS A 135 -37.87 33.23 15.31
N LEU A 136 -36.89 32.59 14.61
CA LEU A 136 -37.11 32.15 13.23
C LEU A 136 -37.82 30.81 13.15
N GLN A 137 -38.59 30.66 12.09
CA GLN A 137 -39.29 29.41 11.80
C GLN A 137 -38.40 28.47 10.98
N PRO A 138 -38.60 27.14 11.06
CA PRO A 138 -37.95 26.20 10.15
C PRO A 138 -38.21 26.58 8.69
N CYS A 139 -37.19 26.42 7.85
CA CYS A 139 -37.32 26.64 6.43
C CYS A 139 -38.24 25.61 5.81
N PRO A 140 -39.27 26.01 5.04
CA PRO A 140 -40.17 25.07 4.39
C PRO A 140 -39.47 24.30 3.28
N GLU A 141 -39.89 23.05 3.07
CA GLU A 141 -39.25 22.13 2.11
C GLU A 141 -39.42 22.54 0.64
N ASP A 142 -40.37 23.41 0.35
CA ASP A 142 -40.65 23.99 -0.97
C ASP A 142 -39.83 25.27 -1.26
N HIS A 143 -38.87 25.62 -0.38
CA HIS A 143 -37.98 26.73 -0.62
C HIS A 143 -37.21 26.55 -1.95
N PRO A 144 -37.17 27.58 -2.84
CA PRO A 144 -36.62 27.42 -4.20
C PRO A 144 -35.19 26.86 -4.28
N TYR A 145 -34.34 27.19 -3.31
CA TYR A 145 -32.97 26.63 -3.22
C TYR A 145 -33.00 25.12 -2.94
N LEU A 146 -33.82 24.67 -1.97
CA LEU A 146 -33.93 23.26 -1.60
C LEU A 146 -34.50 22.43 -2.75
N VAL A 147 -35.55 22.91 -3.40
CA VAL A 147 -36.14 22.27 -4.57
C VAL A 147 -35.15 22.12 -5.71
N ARG A 148 -34.41 23.19 -6.04
CA ARG A 148 -33.37 23.17 -7.09
C ARG A 148 -32.25 22.18 -6.76
N LYS A 149 -31.78 22.16 -5.50
CA LYS A 149 -30.72 21.26 -5.03
C LYS A 149 -31.23 19.86 -4.68
N ARG A 150 -32.54 19.61 -4.72
CA ARG A 150 -33.21 18.34 -4.40
C ARG A 150 -32.80 17.81 -3.02
N VAL A 151 -32.77 18.68 -2.03
CA VAL A 151 -32.42 18.35 -0.64
C VAL A 151 -33.46 18.91 0.33
N LYS A 152 -33.52 18.34 1.54
CA LYS A 152 -34.37 18.80 2.62
C LYS A 152 -33.72 19.91 3.44
N ALA A 153 -34.52 20.58 4.28
CA ALA A 153 -34.06 21.70 5.09
C ALA A 153 -33.10 21.34 6.23
N HIS A 154 -33.19 20.12 6.81
CA HIS A 154 -32.29 19.60 7.86
C HIS A 154 -31.96 20.59 8.99
N GLY A 155 -32.96 21.33 9.48
CA GLY A 155 -32.77 22.30 10.55
C GLY A 155 -32.36 23.70 10.09
N ALA A 156 -32.30 23.95 8.79
CA ALA A 156 -32.23 25.30 8.26
C ALA A 156 -33.49 26.13 8.63
N LEU A 157 -33.33 27.43 8.80
CA LEU A 157 -34.36 28.35 9.20
C LEU A 157 -34.74 29.27 8.03
N LEU A 158 -35.88 29.96 8.14
CA LEU A 158 -36.32 30.94 7.16
C LEU A 158 -36.13 32.37 7.69
N ILE A 159 -35.44 33.22 6.93
CA ILE A 159 -35.34 34.65 7.20
C ILE A 159 -35.81 35.46 6.00
N GLY A 160 -36.93 36.11 6.11
CA GLY A 160 -37.60 36.73 4.95
C GLY A 160 -37.95 35.68 3.90
N SER A 161 -37.32 35.75 2.72
CA SER A 161 -37.45 34.76 1.63
C SER A 161 -36.27 33.81 1.52
N ASP A 162 -35.26 33.94 2.39
CA ASP A 162 -33.98 33.26 2.25
C ASP A 162 -33.81 32.17 3.32
N LEU A 163 -33.03 31.14 2.96
CA LEU A 163 -32.66 30.06 3.87
C LEU A 163 -31.49 30.52 4.77
N LEU A 164 -31.60 30.31 6.06
CA LEU A 164 -30.57 30.65 7.04
C LEU A 164 -30.04 29.38 7.72
N LEU A 165 -28.69 29.25 7.75
CA LEU A 165 -27.98 28.20 8.46
C LEU A 165 -27.27 28.81 9.67
N PRO A 166 -27.60 28.39 10.90
CA PRO A 166 -26.82 28.71 12.08
C PRO A 166 -25.42 28.14 11.99
N MET A 167 -24.43 28.87 12.45
CA MET A 167 -23.04 28.40 12.52
C MET A 167 -22.64 28.28 13.98
N TYR A 168 -22.17 27.10 14.38
CA TYR A 168 -21.84 26.77 15.76
C TYR A 168 -20.32 26.59 15.96
N ASP A 169 -19.83 26.89 17.15
CA ASP A 169 -18.51 26.48 17.63
C ASP A 169 -18.53 25.04 18.18
N ALA A 170 -17.35 24.54 18.63
CA ALA A 170 -17.21 23.23 19.23
C ALA A 170 -18.00 23.03 20.54
N ALA A 171 -18.34 24.11 21.23
CA ALA A 171 -19.15 24.09 22.46
C ALA A 171 -20.67 24.16 22.18
N GLY A 172 -21.08 24.29 20.91
CA GLY A 172 -22.46 24.39 20.49
C GLY A 172 -23.04 25.82 20.58
N ASN A 173 -22.21 26.86 20.78
CA ASN A 173 -22.67 28.21 20.76
C ASN A 173 -22.78 28.75 19.33
N VAL A 174 -23.80 29.58 19.09
CA VAL A 174 -23.92 30.28 17.80
C VAL A 174 -22.81 31.32 17.67
N VAL A 175 -22.03 31.23 16.61
CA VAL A 175 -20.92 32.16 16.33
C VAL A 175 -21.15 33.04 15.10
N SER A 176 -22.06 32.62 14.21
CA SER A 176 -22.42 33.34 12.98
C SER A 176 -23.67 32.72 12.35
N THR A 177 -24.04 33.23 11.18
CA THR A 177 -25.02 32.60 10.28
C THR A 177 -24.55 32.73 8.83
N GLN A 178 -24.96 31.77 7.99
CA GLN A 178 -24.92 31.90 6.54
C GLN A 178 -26.34 31.97 6.01
N THR A 179 -26.63 32.98 5.20
CA THR A 179 -27.88 33.10 4.46
C THR A 179 -27.69 32.66 3.03
N ILE A 180 -28.65 31.89 2.50
CA ILE A 180 -28.64 31.42 1.10
C ILE A 180 -29.93 31.92 0.44
N ALA A 181 -29.77 32.81 -0.54
CA ALA A 181 -30.88 33.34 -1.31
C ALA A 181 -31.51 32.29 -2.24
N ALA A 182 -32.69 32.57 -2.74
CA ALA A 182 -33.42 31.68 -3.65
C ALA A 182 -32.64 31.32 -4.91
N ASP A 183 -31.80 32.22 -5.43
CA ASP A 183 -30.90 32.00 -6.56
C ASP A 183 -29.61 31.22 -6.21
N GLY A 184 -29.32 31.07 -4.89
CA GLY A 184 -28.17 30.33 -4.37
C GLY A 184 -27.00 31.19 -3.92
N ASP A 185 -27.10 32.50 -3.99
CA ASP A 185 -26.09 33.41 -3.45
C ASP A 185 -25.97 33.22 -1.94
N LYS A 186 -24.72 33.12 -1.46
CA LYS A 186 -24.40 32.82 -0.06
C LYS A 186 -23.74 34.01 0.60
N THR A 187 -24.29 34.46 1.73
CA THR A 187 -23.77 35.61 2.48
C THR A 187 -23.56 35.26 3.94
N PHE A 188 -22.39 35.57 4.50
CA PHE A 188 -22.15 35.49 5.93
C PHE A 188 -22.62 36.75 6.65
N ARG A 189 -23.07 36.60 7.90
CA ARG A 189 -23.43 37.72 8.74
C ARG A 189 -22.23 38.65 8.95
N ALA A 190 -22.39 39.93 8.63
CA ALA A 190 -21.37 40.95 8.79
C ALA A 190 -20.94 41.07 10.27
N GLY A 191 -19.64 41.29 10.51
CA GLY A 191 -19.08 41.45 11.84
C GLY A 191 -19.04 40.21 12.70
N CYS A 192 -19.41 39.02 12.17
CA CYS A 192 -19.24 37.71 12.81
C CYS A 192 -18.02 36.99 12.24
N THR A 193 -17.69 35.83 12.83
CA THR A 193 -16.69 34.92 12.27
C THR A 193 -17.24 34.17 11.06
N SER A 194 -16.39 33.87 10.08
CA SER A 194 -16.74 32.92 9.00
C SER A 194 -16.40 31.46 9.37
N LYS A 195 -15.80 31.23 10.53
CA LYS A 195 -15.45 29.91 11.05
C LYS A 195 -16.55 29.40 11.95
N GLY A 196 -17.16 28.32 11.56
CA GLY A 196 -18.23 27.63 12.32
C GLY A 196 -18.68 26.40 11.56
N MET A 197 -19.45 25.55 12.20
CA MET A 197 -19.96 24.30 11.66
C MET A 197 -21.47 24.19 11.80
N PHE A 198 -22.09 23.42 10.90
CA PHE A 198 -23.51 23.06 10.98
C PHE A 198 -23.66 21.56 10.88
N GLY A 199 -24.29 20.94 11.88
CA GLY A 199 -24.46 19.46 11.92
C GLY A 199 -25.78 19.01 11.33
N ILE A 200 -25.76 17.99 10.49
CA ILE A 200 -26.91 17.31 9.90
C ILE A 200 -26.94 15.86 10.42
N GLY A 201 -28.09 15.43 10.95
CA GLY A 201 -28.27 14.08 11.47
C GLY A 201 -27.77 13.86 12.90
N GLY A 202 -28.11 12.71 13.47
CA GLY A 202 -27.65 12.25 14.78
C GLY A 202 -26.26 11.59 14.74
N PRO A 203 -25.72 11.18 15.91
CA PRO A 203 -24.43 10.49 15.98
C PRO A 203 -24.39 9.21 15.15
N THR A 204 -23.32 8.98 14.43
CA THR A 204 -23.06 7.76 13.65
C THR A 204 -21.61 7.31 13.82
N PRO A 205 -21.27 6.00 13.63
CA PRO A 205 -19.89 5.51 13.73
C PRO A 205 -18.93 6.12 12.72
N THR A 206 -19.46 6.66 11.63
CA THR A 206 -18.72 7.43 10.62
C THR A 206 -19.36 8.79 10.45
N VAL A 207 -18.56 9.82 10.47
CA VAL A 207 -18.97 11.22 10.31
C VAL A 207 -18.33 11.80 9.06
N VAL A 208 -19.10 12.53 8.27
CA VAL A 208 -18.61 13.19 7.07
C VAL A 208 -18.46 14.68 7.33
N VAL A 209 -17.36 15.27 6.85
CA VAL A 209 -17.15 16.73 6.88
C VAL A 209 -17.08 17.24 5.44
N CYS A 210 -17.85 18.25 5.12
CA CYS A 210 -17.91 18.83 3.78
C CYS A 210 -18.01 20.35 3.81
N GLU A 211 -17.79 20.96 2.64
CA GLU A 211 -17.82 22.43 2.50
C GLU A 211 -19.23 22.99 2.52
N GLY A 212 -20.12 22.47 1.65
CA GLY A 212 -21.40 23.08 1.33
C GLY A 212 -22.61 22.39 1.93
N PHE A 213 -23.67 23.16 2.25
CA PHE A 213 -24.91 22.62 2.80
C PHE A 213 -25.59 21.60 1.88
N ALA A 214 -25.72 21.90 0.57
CA ALA A 214 -26.37 20.98 -0.37
C ALA A 214 -25.58 19.66 -0.51
N THR A 215 -24.24 19.73 -0.53
CA THR A 215 -23.36 18.57 -0.48
C THR A 215 -23.62 17.73 0.76
N GLY A 216 -23.64 18.37 1.95
CA GLY A 216 -23.87 17.68 3.22
C GLY A 216 -25.25 17.06 3.33
N ALA A 217 -26.29 17.78 2.93
CA ALA A 217 -27.66 17.28 2.91
C ALA A 217 -27.82 16.05 1.98
N SER A 218 -27.24 16.11 0.77
CA SER A 218 -27.26 14.99 -0.18
C SER A 218 -26.58 13.74 0.35
N ILE A 219 -25.43 13.88 0.99
CA ILE A 219 -24.71 12.77 1.60
C ILE A 219 -25.54 12.17 2.74
N HIS A 220 -26.06 13.01 3.63
CA HIS A 220 -26.91 12.56 4.73
C HIS A 220 -28.16 11.80 4.25
N GLU A 221 -28.87 12.35 3.29
CA GLU A 221 -30.11 11.74 2.76
C GLU A 221 -29.85 10.41 2.05
N ALA A 222 -28.72 10.28 1.38
CA ALA A 222 -28.35 9.05 0.69
C ALA A 222 -27.83 7.94 1.61
N THR A 223 -27.24 8.30 2.75
CA THR A 223 -26.44 7.37 3.59
C THR A 223 -26.90 7.26 5.03
N GLY A 224 -27.63 8.26 5.55
CA GLY A 224 -27.95 8.39 6.97
C GLY A 224 -26.80 8.81 7.87
N LEU A 225 -25.60 9.03 7.33
CA LEU A 225 -24.42 9.44 8.10
C LEU A 225 -24.59 10.85 8.67
N ARG A 226 -24.01 11.08 9.86
CA ARG A 226 -23.86 12.43 10.39
C ARG A 226 -22.91 13.25 9.52
N VAL A 227 -23.28 14.48 9.21
CA VAL A 227 -22.49 15.37 8.37
C VAL A 227 -22.26 16.71 9.06
N TYR A 228 -21.04 17.22 9.02
CA TYR A 228 -20.71 18.58 9.38
C TYR A 228 -20.39 19.40 8.13
N VAL A 229 -21.11 20.52 8.00
CA VAL A 229 -20.89 21.53 6.97
C VAL A 229 -19.99 22.63 7.55
N VAL A 230 -18.88 22.95 6.91
CA VAL A 230 -17.92 23.97 7.39
C VAL A 230 -17.91 25.24 6.55
N PHE A 231 -18.81 25.38 5.58
CA PHE A 231 -19.14 26.55 4.79
C PHE A 231 -18.10 27.06 3.78
N SER A 232 -16.86 26.62 3.86
CA SER A 232 -15.82 26.91 2.85
C SER A 232 -14.67 25.92 2.93
N ALA A 233 -13.95 25.70 1.81
CA ALA A 233 -12.78 24.81 1.76
C ALA A 233 -11.72 25.23 2.80
N GLY A 234 -11.43 26.53 2.94
CA GLY A 234 -10.47 27.05 3.91
C GLY A 234 -10.82 26.80 5.38
N ASN A 235 -12.08 26.52 5.68
CA ASN A 235 -12.51 26.14 7.03
C ASN A 235 -12.27 24.67 7.35
N LEU A 236 -12.10 23.78 6.36
CA LEU A 236 -11.79 22.35 6.59
C LEU A 236 -10.59 22.17 7.53
N PRO A 237 -9.39 22.67 7.21
CA PRO A 237 -8.24 22.51 8.10
C PRO A 237 -8.32 23.35 9.38
N ALA A 238 -9.21 24.35 9.44
CA ALA A 238 -9.39 25.20 10.63
C ALA A 238 -10.27 24.54 11.69
N LEU A 239 -11.29 23.77 11.29
CA LEU A 239 -12.32 23.20 12.17
C LEU A 239 -12.19 21.68 12.37
N ILE A 240 -11.36 20.99 11.59
CA ILE A 240 -11.29 19.53 11.63
C ILE A 240 -10.89 18.98 12.99
N ASN A 241 -9.99 19.65 13.72
CA ASN A 241 -9.59 19.23 15.08
C ASN A 241 -10.74 19.39 16.09
N ASP A 242 -11.54 20.45 15.95
CA ASP A 242 -12.69 20.67 16.80
C ASP A 242 -13.76 19.59 16.58
N ILE A 243 -14.04 19.28 15.30
CA ILE A 243 -14.96 18.20 14.92
C ILE A 243 -14.43 16.85 15.41
N ALA A 244 -13.14 16.57 15.24
CA ALA A 244 -12.51 15.35 15.73
C ALA A 244 -12.59 15.25 17.25
N GLY A 245 -12.43 16.35 17.99
CA GLY A 245 -12.58 16.41 19.43
C GLY A 245 -14.02 16.12 19.89
N ILE A 246 -15.02 16.67 19.19
CA ILE A 246 -16.45 16.39 19.47
C ILE A 246 -16.75 14.91 19.26
N GLU A 247 -16.30 14.35 18.15
CA GLU A 247 -16.63 12.98 17.74
C GLU A 247 -15.73 11.91 18.36
N ALA A 248 -14.59 12.29 18.94
CA ALA A 248 -13.69 11.37 19.67
C ALA A 248 -14.40 10.69 20.84
N VAL A 249 -15.35 11.37 21.50
CA VAL A 249 -16.17 10.81 22.57
C VAL A 249 -17.01 9.63 22.09
N ASN A 250 -17.43 9.66 20.82
CA ASN A 250 -18.26 8.64 20.20
C ASN A 250 -17.42 7.57 19.46
N GLY A 251 -16.08 7.75 19.38
CA GLY A 251 -15.20 6.87 18.63
C GLY A 251 -15.45 6.87 17.11
N ALA A 252 -16.06 7.93 16.59
CA ALA A 252 -16.44 8.00 15.19
C ALA A 252 -15.23 8.19 14.26
N GLN A 253 -15.27 7.51 13.11
CA GLN A 253 -14.34 7.74 12.01
C GLN A 253 -14.74 9.00 11.27
N ILE A 254 -13.76 9.86 10.94
CA ILE A 254 -13.98 11.05 10.13
C ILE A 254 -13.60 10.80 8.68
N VAL A 255 -14.47 11.22 7.77
CA VAL A 255 -14.29 11.22 6.32
C VAL A 255 -14.51 12.64 5.82
N ILE A 256 -13.66 13.10 4.92
CA ILE A 256 -13.77 14.42 4.32
C ILE A 256 -14.32 14.29 2.91
N ALA A 257 -15.47 14.88 2.64
CA ALA A 257 -16.08 14.94 1.32
C ALA A 257 -15.69 16.27 0.66
N ALA A 258 -14.64 16.23 -0.16
CA ALA A 258 -14.14 17.40 -0.89
C ALA A 258 -14.92 17.62 -2.19
N ASP A 259 -15.01 18.88 -2.62
CA ASP A 259 -15.49 19.26 -3.95
C ASP A 259 -14.32 19.13 -4.96
N ASN A 260 -14.61 18.69 -6.18
CA ASN A 260 -13.61 18.57 -7.25
C ASN A 260 -13.64 19.85 -8.13
N ASP A 261 -13.22 20.96 -7.55
CA ASP A 261 -13.21 22.24 -8.27
C ASP A 261 -12.02 22.35 -9.25
N VAL A 262 -12.21 23.14 -10.33
CA VAL A 262 -11.20 23.34 -11.38
C VAL A 262 -9.87 23.94 -10.84
N SER A 263 -9.92 24.67 -9.72
CA SER A 263 -8.73 25.28 -9.10
C SER A 263 -7.96 24.29 -8.22
N GLY A 264 -8.55 23.15 -7.88
CA GLY A 264 -8.03 22.14 -6.95
C GLY A 264 -7.93 22.63 -5.51
N THR A 265 -8.62 23.72 -5.16
CA THR A 265 -8.59 24.29 -3.80
C THR A 265 -9.29 23.38 -2.81
N GLY A 266 -10.46 22.85 -3.16
CA GLY A 266 -11.21 21.88 -2.34
C GLY A 266 -10.36 20.68 -1.99
N GLN A 267 -9.69 20.07 -2.96
CA GLN A 267 -8.81 18.93 -2.74
C GLN A 267 -7.64 19.28 -1.79
N ARG A 268 -6.89 20.33 -2.07
CA ARG A 268 -5.73 20.72 -1.25
C ARG A 268 -6.09 21.00 0.21
N GLU A 269 -7.20 21.72 0.45
CA GLU A 269 -7.62 22.04 1.81
C GLU A 269 -8.18 20.78 2.54
N ALA A 270 -8.83 19.86 1.83
CA ALA A 270 -9.27 18.57 2.37
C ALA A 270 -8.08 17.67 2.75
N GLU A 271 -7.05 17.59 1.91
CA GLU A 271 -5.81 16.86 2.20
C GLU A 271 -5.09 17.42 3.44
N LYS A 272 -4.95 18.75 3.55
CA LYS A 272 -4.40 19.42 4.74
C LYS A 272 -5.22 19.12 6.01
N ALA A 273 -6.54 19.07 5.89
CA ALA A 273 -7.41 18.74 7.01
C ALA A 273 -7.23 17.27 7.42
N ALA A 274 -7.14 16.36 6.46
CA ALA A 274 -6.92 14.94 6.71
C ALA A 274 -5.58 14.67 7.41
N GLU A 275 -4.51 15.35 7.00
CA GLU A 275 -3.19 15.24 7.63
C GLU A 275 -3.22 15.64 9.12
N LYS A 276 -3.96 16.70 9.48
CA LYS A 276 -4.07 17.20 10.86
C LYS A 276 -4.65 16.19 11.84
N ILE A 277 -5.49 15.28 11.39
CA ILE A 277 -6.14 14.27 12.24
C ILE A 277 -5.62 12.84 11.97
N GLY A 278 -4.37 12.72 11.49
CA GLY A 278 -3.69 11.44 11.34
C GLY A 278 -4.07 10.65 10.10
N GLY A 279 -4.61 11.31 9.05
CA GLY A 279 -4.87 10.68 7.76
C GLY A 279 -6.31 10.19 7.59
N ALA A 280 -7.30 11.09 7.73
CA ALA A 280 -8.68 10.78 7.38
C ALA A 280 -8.83 10.45 5.88
N GLN A 281 -9.81 9.65 5.55
CA GLN A 281 -10.14 9.36 4.15
C GLN A 281 -10.73 10.62 3.50
N VAL A 282 -10.17 11.02 2.35
CA VAL A 282 -10.73 12.07 1.52
C VAL A 282 -11.46 11.44 0.34
N LEU A 283 -12.72 11.79 0.17
CA LEU A 283 -13.55 11.39 -0.96
C LEU A 283 -13.83 12.60 -1.83
N MET A 284 -13.75 12.42 -3.15
CA MET A 284 -13.98 13.48 -4.11
C MET A 284 -14.71 12.91 -5.35
N PRO A 285 -15.66 13.65 -5.95
CA PRO A 285 -16.24 13.25 -7.22
C PRO A 285 -15.17 13.05 -8.30
N ALA A 286 -15.33 12.05 -9.15
CA ALA A 286 -14.39 11.79 -10.25
C ALA A 286 -14.44 12.91 -11.32
N GLU A 287 -15.59 13.58 -11.47
CA GLU A 287 -15.84 14.62 -12.45
C GLU A 287 -15.30 15.97 -11.96
N VAL A 288 -14.38 16.58 -12.73
CA VAL A 288 -13.83 17.92 -12.44
C VAL A 288 -14.92 18.98 -12.57
N GLY A 289 -15.06 19.84 -11.58
CA GLY A 289 -16.08 20.89 -11.50
C GLY A 289 -17.39 20.43 -10.84
N ALA A 290 -17.47 19.19 -10.35
CA ALA A 290 -18.64 18.65 -9.67
C ALA A 290 -18.49 18.65 -8.14
N ASP A 291 -19.60 18.84 -7.44
CA ASP A 291 -19.74 18.57 -6.02
C ASP A 291 -20.57 17.27 -5.78
N TRP A 292 -20.67 16.81 -4.53
CA TRP A 292 -21.45 15.60 -4.23
C TRP A 292 -22.96 15.78 -4.36
N ASN A 293 -23.49 17.00 -4.32
CA ASN A 293 -24.89 17.26 -4.66
C ASN A 293 -25.14 17.07 -6.16
N ASP A 294 -24.22 17.49 -7.03
CA ASP A 294 -24.30 17.23 -8.47
C ASP A 294 -24.33 15.72 -8.76
N ILE A 295 -23.48 14.94 -8.06
CA ILE A 295 -23.49 13.48 -8.16
C ILE A 295 -24.79 12.89 -7.64
N ALA A 296 -25.31 13.37 -6.51
CA ALA A 296 -26.59 12.93 -5.96
C ALA A 296 -27.76 13.14 -6.93
N ILE A 297 -27.77 14.26 -7.65
CA ILE A 297 -28.82 14.60 -8.62
C ILE A 297 -28.72 13.76 -9.89
N ARG A 298 -27.49 13.56 -10.43
CA ARG A 298 -27.26 12.92 -11.72
C ARG A 298 -27.08 11.41 -11.61
N ARG A 299 -26.43 10.93 -10.56
CA ARG A 299 -25.97 9.53 -10.38
C ARG A 299 -26.10 9.08 -8.90
N PRO A 300 -27.32 9.06 -8.33
CA PRO A 300 -27.51 8.80 -6.89
C PRO A 300 -26.95 7.46 -6.42
N GLU A 301 -26.95 6.44 -7.25
CA GLU A 301 -26.39 5.12 -6.90
C GLU A 301 -24.86 5.13 -6.82
N GLU A 302 -24.18 5.99 -7.56
CA GLU A 302 -22.73 6.19 -7.45
C GLU A 302 -22.38 6.80 -6.09
N LEU A 303 -23.10 7.84 -5.66
CA LEU A 303 -22.89 8.43 -4.35
C LEU A 303 -23.09 7.39 -3.24
N LYS A 304 -24.22 6.67 -3.25
CA LYS A 304 -24.50 5.61 -2.26
C LYS A 304 -23.38 4.57 -2.22
N LYS A 305 -22.91 4.11 -3.39
CA LYS A 305 -21.84 3.12 -3.48
C LYS A 305 -20.54 3.62 -2.88
N VAL A 306 -20.10 4.84 -3.23
CA VAL A 306 -18.85 5.41 -2.72
C VAL A 306 -18.88 5.53 -1.19
N PHE A 307 -19.98 6.03 -0.62
CA PHE A 307 -20.08 6.20 0.82
C PHE A 307 -20.39 4.90 1.57
N ALA A 308 -20.98 3.88 0.94
CA ALA A 308 -21.13 2.54 1.52
C ALA A 308 -19.82 1.78 1.66
N GLU A 309 -18.80 2.13 0.84
CA GLU A 309 -17.46 1.54 0.91
C GLU A 309 -16.58 2.16 2.02
N ILE A 310 -17.08 3.15 2.75
CA ILE A 310 -16.37 3.74 3.90
C ILE A 310 -16.27 2.69 5.01
N ARG A 311 -15.05 2.23 5.26
CA ARG A 311 -14.76 1.29 6.34
C ARG A 311 -14.21 2.05 7.54
N PRO A 312 -14.71 1.78 8.76
CA PRO A 312 -14.13 2.34 9.97
C PRO A 312 -12.65 1.96 10.08
N LEU A 313 -11.84 2.83 10.69
CA LEU A 313 -10.40 2.59 10.90
C LEU A 313 -10.16 1.28 11.68
N PHE A 314 -11.03 0.98 12.63
CA PHE A 314 -11.08 -0.27 13.37
C PHE A 314 -12.52 -0.79 13.37
N GLN A 315 -12.68 -2.08 13.15
CA GLN A 315 -13.97 -2.76 13.25
C GLN A 315 -14.04 -3.49 14.59
N SER A 316 -15.13 -3.32 15.33
CA SER A 316 -15.44 -4.17 16.48
C SER A 316 -15.63 -5.61 16.01
N TRP A 317 -15.22 -6.58 16.84
CA TRP A 317 -15.53 -7.97 16.59
C TRP A 317 -17.05 -8.17 16.65
N GLU A 318 -17.59 -8.80 15.60
CA GLU A 318 -18.98 -9.27 15.57
C GLU A 318 -18.99 -10.79 15.60
N VAL A 319 -20.00 -11.35 16.30
CA VAL A 319 -20.20 -12.80 16.32
C VAL A 319 -20.46 -13.26 14.89
N THR A 320 -19.54 -14.03 14.35
CA THR A 320 -19.53 -14.43 12.94
C THR A 320 -19.70 -15.95 12.86
N ASP A 321 -20.63 -16.40 12.01
CA ASP A 321 -20.72 -17.82 11.66
C ASP A 321 -19.46 -18.22 10.90
N PRO A 322 -18.66 -19.20 11.39
CA PRO A 322 -17.48 -19.67 10.70
C PRO A 322 -17.72 -20.14 9.25
N MET A 323 -18.95 -20.60 8.95
CA MET A 323 -19.32 -21.05 7.60
C MET A 323 -19.55 -19.88 6.63
N SER A 324 -19.81 -18.68 7.13
CA SER A 324 -20.00 -17.47 6.33
C SER A 324 -18.65 -16.85 5.90
N VAL A 325 -17.56 -17.19 6.56
CA VAL A 325 -16.22 -16.66 6.24
C VAL A 325 -15.66 -17.37 5.01
N PRO A 326 -15.35 -16.65 3.92
CA PRO A 326 -14.79 -17.27 2.72
C PRO A 326 -13.50 -18.02 2.99
N ARG A 327 -13.38 -19.24 2.47
CA ARG A 327 -12.13 -20.03 2.53
C ARG A 327 -11.03 -19.33 1.74
N ARG A 328 -9.77 -19.50 2.16
CA ARG A 328 -8.62 -19.09 1.36
C ARG A 328 -8.63 -19.79 0.01
N GLN A 329 -8.50 -19.02 -1.05
CA GLN A 329 -8.54 -19.53 -2.41
C GLN A 329 -7.11 -19.79 -2.92
N TRP A 330 -6.61 -20.97 -2.63
CA TRP A 330 -5.37 -21.48 -3.23
C TRP A 330 -5.63 -21.85 -4.69
N VAL A 331 -4.85 -21.26 -5.59
CA VAL A 331 -4.99 -21.47 -7.04
C VAL A 331 -3.94 -22.44 -7.58
N TYR A 332 -2.80 -22.60 -6.87
CA TYR A 332 -1.79 -23.61 -7.20
C TYR A 332 -1.02 -24.03 -5.95
N GLY A 333 -1.18 -25.26 -5.55
CA GLY A 333 -0.56 -25.87 -4.36
C GLY A 333 -0.68 -24.98 -3.12
N ASN A 334 0.42 -24.87 -2.37
CA ASN A 334 0.55 -23.98 -1.22
C ASN A 334 1.35 -22.71 -1.54
N THR A 335 1.50 -22.38 -2.84
CA THR A 335 2.36 -21.27 -3.31
C THR A 335 1.55 -20.07 -3.78
N TYR A 336 0.54 -20.29 -4.62
CA TYR A 336 -0.27 -19.20 -5.20
C TYR A 336 -1.62 -19.12 -4.50
N VAL A 337 -1.92 -17.99 -3.93
CA VAL A 337 -3.17 -17.77 -3.20
C VAL A 337 -3.75 -16.39 -3.56
N ARG A 338 -5.05 -16.35 -3.87
CA ARG A 338 -5.73 -15.08 -4.22
C ARG A 338 -5.60 -14.06 -3.08
N LYS A 339 -5.53 -12.79 -3.44
CA LYS A 339 -5.37 -11.61 -2.56
C LYS A 339 -3.99 -11.43 -1.93
N PHE A 340 -3.04 -12.28 -2.23
CA PHE A 340 -1.71 -12.22 -1.61
C PHE A 340 -0.58 -12.33 -2.63
N CYS A 341 0.58 -11.82 -2.21
CA CYS A 341 1.82 -12.01 -2.94
C CYS A 341 2.56 -13.24 -2.41
N SER A 342 3.19 -13.97 -3.34
CA SER A 342 4.15 -15.05 -3.07
C SER A 342 5.45 -14.79 -3.84
N ILE A 343 6.54 -15.46 -3.45
CA ILE A 343 7.85 -15.27 -4.08
C ILE A 343 8.60 -16.60 -4.20
N THR A 344 9.30 -16.75 -5.33
CA THR A 344 10.33 -17.76 -5.55
C THR A 344 11.71 -17.12 -5.62
N VAL A 345 12.62 -17.58 -4.77
CA VAL A 345 14.01 -17.08 -4.68
C VAL A 345 14.96 -18.18 -5.12
N ALA A 346 15.91 -17.90 -6.00
CA ALA A 346 16.90 -18.87 -6.46
C ALA A 346 18.17 -18.20 -6.95
N PRO A 347 19.31 -18.90 -6.90
CA PRO A 347 20.52 -18.52 -7.65
C PRO A 347 20.24 -18.45 -9.17
N GLY A 348 21.08 -17.69 -9.90
CA GLY A 348 20.99 -17.63 -11.36
C GLY A 348 21.22 -18.99 -12.02
N GLY A 349 20.54 -19.24 -13.17
CA GLY A 349 20.81 -20.41 -14.01
C GLY A 349 20.20 -21.74 -13.55
N LEU A 350 19.46 -21.80 -12.43
CA LEU A 350 18.86 -23.06 -11.93
C LEU A 350 17.55 -23.49 -12.60
N GLY A 351 17.00 -22.68 -13.53
CA GLY A 351 15.73 -23.00 -14.18
C GLY A 351 14.50 -22.46 -13.45
N LYS A 352 14.64 -21.44 -12.58
CA LYS A 352 13.52 -20.81 -11.87
C LYS A 352 12.43 -20.30 -12.81
N SER A 353 12.81 -19.59 -13.91
CA SER A 353 11.89 -19.05 -14.90
C SER A 353 11.15 -20.15 -15.65
N THR A 354 11.84 -21.24 -15.99
CA THR A 354 11.22 -22.42 -16.64
C THR A 354 10.25 -23.13 -15.70
N LEU A 355 10.60 -23.28 -14.42
CA LEU A 355 9.69 -23.84 -13.40
C LEU A 355 8.42 -23.01 -13.29
N VAL A 356 8.56 -21.69 -13.07
CA VAL A 356 7.41 -20.80 -12.88
C VAL A 356 6.57 -20.67 -14.16
N LEU A 357 7.18 -20.70 -15.34
CA LEU A 357 6.46 -20.74 -16.63
C LEU A 357 5.69 -22.08 -16.78
N THR A 358 6.25 -23.21 -16.36
CA THR A 358 5.54 -24.51 -16.36
C THR A 358 4.34 -24.47 -15.39
N GLU A 359 4.48 -23.86 -14.21
CA GLU A 359 3.37 -23.61 -13.27
C GLU A 359 2.29 -22.71 -13.89
N ALA A 360 2.70 -21.64 -14.60
CA ALA A 360 1.77 -20.78 -15.34
C ALA A 360 0.95 -21.54 -16.37
N ILE A 361 1.58 -22.43 -17.14
CA ILE A 361 0.93 -23.29 -18.12
C ILE A 361 0.03 -24.32 -17.45
N ALA A 362 0.48 -24.94 -16.33
CA ALA A 362 -0.35 -25.84 -15.53
C ALA A 362 -1.65 -25.14 -15.09
N MET A 363 -1.55 -23.91 -14.55
CA MET A 363 -2.70 -23.13 -14.13
C MET A 363 -3.59 -22.73 -15.33
N ALA A 364 -3.01 -22.34 -16.46
CA ALA A 364 -3.75 -21.94 -17.65
C ALA A 364 -4.52 -23.12 -18.28
N THR A 365 -3.97 -24.33 -18.24
CA THR A 365 -4.58 -25.53 -18.83
C THR A 365 -5.43 -26.33 -17.82
N GLY A 366 -5.30 -26.06 -16.52
CA GLY A 366 -5.93 -26.89 -15.47
C GLY A 366 -5.33 -28.28 -15.35
N ARG A 367 -4.08 -28.50 -15.82
CA ARG A 367 -3.43 -29.80 -15.84
C ARG A 367 -2.39 -29.93 -14.69
N ASN A 368 -2.27 -31.12 -14.14
CA ASN A 368 -1.19 -31.44 -13.20
C ASN A 368 0.09 -31.73 -13.99
N LEU A 369 0.96 -30.74 -14.13
CA LEU A 369 2.24 -30.88 -14.84
C LEU A 369 3.42 -31.19 -13.92
N LEU A 370 3.35 -30.71 -12.66
CA LEU A 370 4.45 -30.77 -11.68
C LEU A 370 4.02 -31.39 -10.35
N GLY A 371 3.09 -32.34 -10.38
CA GLY A 371 2.60 -33.03 -9.18
C GLY A 371 1.58 -32.22 -8.36
N VAL A 372 1.18 -31.03 -8.84
CA VAL A 372 0.19 -30.17 -8.17
C VAL A 372 -1.13 -30.22 -8.90
N GLU A 373 -2.21 -30.56 -8.20
CA GLU A 373 -3.56 -30.55 -8.75
C GLU A 373 -4.04 -29.11 -8.97
N VAL A 374 -4.56 -28.82 -10.14
CA VAL A 374 -5.16 -27.54 -10.52
C VAL A 374 -6.67 -27.73 -10.66
N LYS A 375 -7.43 -27.02 -9.84
CA LYS A 375 -8.89 -27.19 -9.73
C LYS A 375 -9.68 -26.56 -10.87
N GLU A 376 -9.16 -25.50 -11.46
CA GLU A 376 -9.82 -24.72 -12.51
C GLU A 376 -8.80 -24.13 -13.49
N LYS A 377 -9.24 -23.86 -14.74
CA LYS A 377 -8.42 -23.19 -15.73
C LYS A 377 -8.38 -21.70 -15.45
N LEU A 378 -7.18 -21.15 -15.19
CA LEU A 378 -6.96 -19.74 -14.82
C LEU A 378 -6.48 -18.91 -15.99
N ARG A 379 -6.67 -17.58 -15.88
CA ARG A 379 -6.05 -16.59 -16.75
C ARG A 379 -4.79 -16.07 -16.09
N VAL A 380 -3.65 -16.37 -16.70
CA VAL A 380 -2.33 -16.12 -16.13
C VAL A 380 -1.58 -15.13 -17.00
N VAL A 381 -1.10 -14.04 -16.41
CA VAL A 381 -0.11 -13.14 -17.00
C VAL A 381 1.27 -13.56 -16.55
N TYR A 382 2.18 -13.81 -17.49
CA TYR A 382 3.58 -14.05 -17.24
C TYR A 382 4.40 -12.95 -17.91
N PHE A 383 4.95 -12.06 -17.12
CA PHE A 383 5.86 -11.01 -17.55
C PHE A 383 7.29 -11.43 -17.28
N ASN A 384 8.12 -11.49 -18.32
CA ASN A 384 9.55 -11.77 -18.21
C ASN A 384 10.35 -10.53 -18.61
N ALA A 385 11.15 -10.00 -17.70
CA ALA A 385 11.94 -8.78 -17.91
C ALA A 385 13.32 -9.01 -18.54
N GLU A 386 13.73 -10.25 -18.78
CA GLU A 386 15.08 -10.60 -19.26
C GLU A 386 15.10 -11.08 -20.70
N ASP A 387 14.18 -11.95 -21.07
CA ASP A 387 14.22 -12.67 -22.36
C ASP A 387 13.33 -12.02 -23.42
N PRO A 388 13.67 -12.12 -24.70
CA PRO A 388 12.81 -11.67 -25.80
C PRO A 388 11.58 -12.58 -25.95
N LEU A 389 10.52 -12.06 -26.55
CA LEU A 389 9.25 -12.79 -26.67
C LEU A 389 9.38 -14.11 -27.45
N ASP A 390 10.27 -14.16 -28.43
CA ASP A 390 10.49 -15.39 -29.22
C ASP A 390 11.11 -16.51 -28.39
N GLU A 391 12.05 -16.18 -27.47
CA GLU A 391 12.58 -17.15 -26.52
C GLU A 391 11.49 -17.67 -25.57
N LEU A 392 10.61 -16.79 -25.09
CA LEU A 392 9.46 -17.21 -24.27
C LEU A 392 8.52 -18.14 -25.03
N LYS A 393 8.27 -17.88 -26.33
CA LYS A 393 7.49 -18.77 -27.19
C LYS A 393 8.14 -20.13 -27.35
N LEU A 394 9.46 -20.19 -27.58
CA LEU A 394 10.21 -21.46 -27.67
C LEU A 394 10.04 -22.29 -26.40
N ARG A 395 10.19 -21.68 -25.22
CA ARG A 395 9.98 -22.36 -23.94
C ARG A 395 8.54 -22.87 -23.76
N VAL A 396 7.53 -22.06 -24.14
CA VAL A 396 6.14 -22.51 -24.10
C VAL A 396 5.92 -23.70 -25.05
N LEU A 397 6.46 -23.64 -26.26
CA LEU A 397 6.35 -24.74 -27.23
C LEU A 397 7.01 -26.02 -26.71
N ALA A 398 8.19 -25.91 -26.12
CA ALA A 398 8.88 -27.06 -25.53
C ALA A 398 8.07 -27.69 -24.37
N ILE A 399 7.49 -26.85 -23.51
CA ILE A 399 6.62 -27.32 -22.40
C ILE A 399 5.37 -28.01 -22.98
N CYS A 400 4.72 -27.38 -23.99
CA CYS A 400 3.56 -27.99 -24.67
C CYS A 400 3.92 -29.35 -25.28
N GLN A 401 5.06 -29.46 -25.97
CA GLN A 401 5.52 -30.70 -26.57
C GLN A 401 5.82 -31.77 -25.50
N ARG A 402 6.50 -31.39 -24.41
CA ARG A 402 6.87 -32.33 -23.34
C ARG A 402 5.67 -32.93 -22.59
N PHE A 403 4.61 -32.11 -22.41
CA PHE A 403 3.42 -32.50 -21.65
C PHE A 403 2.19 -32.82 -22.52
N ASP A 404 2.37 -32.93 -23.84
CA ASP A 404 1.31 -33.18 -24.80
C ASP A 404 0.11 -32.22 -24.63
N ILE A 405 0.39 -30.90 -24.67
CA ILE A 405 -0.58 -29.84 -24.54
C ILE A 405 -0.88 -29.25 -25.94
N ASP A 406 -2.14 -29.22 -26.32
CA ASP A 406 -2.57 -28.45 -27.48
C ASP A 406 -2.44 -26.94 -27.16
N GLN A 407 -1.61 -26.22 -27.93
CA GLN A 407 -1.37 -24.78 -27.76
C GLN A 407 -2.67 -23.96 -27.76
N ARG A 408 -3.73 -24.43 -28.43
CA ARG A 408 -5.06 -23.80 -28.45
C ARG A 408 -5.67 -23.70 -27.05
N GLU A 409 -5.31 -24.58 -26.10
CA GLU A 409 -5.75 -24.49 -24.72
C GLU A 409 -5.23 -23.25 -23.98
N LEU A 410 -4.12 -22.66 -24.44
CA LEU A 410 -3.50 -21.48 -23.87
C LEU A 410 -4.12 -20.16 -24.37
N VAL A 411 -4.88 -20.21 -25.48
CA VAL A 411 -5.47 -19.01 -26.08
C VAL A 411 -6.47 -18.38 -25.11
N GLY A 412 -6.25 -17.09 -24.77
CA GLY A 412 -7.06 -16.35 -23.81
C GLY A 412 -6.91 -16.82 -22.34
N LYS A 413 -5.93 -17.70 -22.07
CA LYS A 413 -5.59 -18.19 -20.74
C LYS A 413 -4.18 -17.82 -20.31
N LEU A 414 -3.20 -17.93 -21.19
CA LEU A 414 -1.83 -17.49 -20.94
C LEU A 414 -1.53 -16.21 -21.71
N PHE A 415 -1.13 -15.16 -21.02
CA PHE A 415 -0.70 -13.88 -21.60
C PHE A 415 0.79 -13.71 -21.31
N LEU A 416 1.58 -13.63 -22.37
CA LEU A 416 3.03 -13.46 -22.30
C LEU A 416 3.42 -12.03 -22.65
N GLN A 417 4.34 -11.46 -21.88
CA GLN A 417 4.94 -10.18 -22.21
C GLN A 417 6.45 -10.23 -21.92
N SER A 418 7.23 -9.75 -22.89
CA SER A 418 8.67 -9.51 -22.76
C SER A 418 8.93 -8.08 -22.34
N GLY A 419 9.78 -7.90 -21.33
CA GLY A 419 10.27 -6.57 -20.92
C GLY A 419 11.19 -5.92 -21.96
N ARG A 420 11.78 -6.70 -22.85
CA ARG A 420 12.58 -6.16 -23.97
C ARG A 420 11.72 -5.49 -25.05
N ASP A 421 10.49 -5.98 -25.24
CA ASP A 421 9.56 -5.41 -26.24
C ASP A 421 8.70 -4.31 -25.64
N ASN A 422 8.39 -4.40 -24.34
CA ASN A 422 7.54 -3.45 -23.66
C ASN A 422 7.94 -3.39 -22.18
N GLU A 423 8.84 -2.50 -21.89
CA GLU A 423 9.39 -2.32 -20.53
C GLU A 423 8.31 -1.85 -19.55
N ILE A 424 8.35 -2.43 -18.34
CA ILE A 424 7.49 -2.05 -17.23
C ILE A 424 8.38 -1.74 -16.03
N ILE A 425 8.55 -0.46 -15.73
CA ILE A 425 9.25 0.01 -14.55
C ILE A 425 8.23 0.37 -13.47
N LEU A 426 8.30 -0.32 -12.33
CA LEU A 426 7.35 -0.19 -11.22
C LEU A 426 7.77 0.84 -10.18
N ALA A 427 9.08 1.15 -10.11
CA ALA A 427 9.62 2.18 -9.22
C ALA A 427 10.88 2.82 -9.80
N THR A 428 11.10 4.10 -9.51
CA THR A 428 12.29 4.87 -9.91
C THR A 428 12.73 5.81 -8.80
N GLY A 429 13.97 6.35 -8.89
CA GLY A 429 14.51 7.28 -7.90
C GLY A 429 15.12 6.61 -6.67
N ASP A 430 15.70 7.42 -5.76
CA ASP A 430 16.36 6.98 -4.52
C ASP A 430 15.84 7.80 -3.32
N PRO A 431 15.13 7.18 -2.33
CA PRO A 431 14.63 5.79 -2.37
C PRO A 431 13.50 5.63 -3.40
N GLY A 432 13.40 4.46 -4.02
CA GLY A 432 12.48 4.22 -5.10
C GLY A 432 11.04 4.65 -4.83
N GLU A 433 10.50 5.48 -5.69
CA GLU A 433 9.09 5.87 -5.69
C GLU A 433 8.29 4.99 -6.66
N VAL A 434 7.11 4.58 -6.22
CA VAL A 434 6.22 3.73 -7.02
C VAL A 434 5.63 4.52 -8.18
N ILE A 435 5.71 3.96 -9.38
CA ILE A 435 5.15 4.56 -10.60
C ILE A 435 3.69 4.09 -10.77
N GLU A 436 2.74 4.87 -10.27
CA GLU A 436 1.32 4.52 -10.34
C GLU A 436 0.80 4.33 -11.77
N ALA A 437 1.34 5.06 -12.75
CA ALA A 437 0.98 4.86 -14.15
C ALA A 437 1.29 3.45 -14.67
N ALA A 438 2.40 2.83 -14.22
CA ALA A 438 2.73 1.45 -14.57
C ALA A 438 1.74 0.46 -13.93
N PHE A 439 1.39 0.67 -12.66
CA PHE A 439 0.37 -0.13 -11.99
C PHE A 439 -1.00 0.01 -12.65
N ASN A 440 -1.43 1.23 -13.00
CA ASN A 440 -2.70 1.47 -13.67
C ASN A 440 -2.79 0.73 -15.02
N ARG A 441 -1.68 0.62 -15.76
CA ARG A 441 -1.64 -0.18 -17.01
C ARG A 441 -1.84 -1.67 -16.73
N ILE A 442 -1.16 -2.22 -15.73
CA ILE A 442 -1.31 -3.63 -15.32
C ILE A 442 -2.74 -3.89 -14.84
N GLU A 443 -3.26 -3.03 -13.96
CA GLU A 443 -4.60 -3.15 -13.39
C GLU A 443 -5.71 -3.01 -14.46
N GLY A 444 -5.52 -2.12 -15.43
CA GLY A 444 -6.40 -2.00 -16.60
C GLY A 444 -6.46 -3.30 -17.40
N PHE A 445 -5.31 -3.93 -17.67
CA PHE A 445 -5.22 -5.22 -18.34
C PHE A 445 -5.87 -6.34 -17.51
N VAL A 446 -5.54 -6.40 -16.22
CA VAL A 446 -6.12 -7.37 -15.27
C VAL A 446 -7.64 -7.28 -15.25
N LYS A 447 -8.19 -6.08 -15.13
CA LYS A 447 -9.64 -5.85 -15.13
C LYS A 447 -10.29 -6.24 -16.44
N PHE A 448 -9.70 -5.85 -17.57
CA PHE A 448 -10.26 -6.11 -18.91
C PHE A 448 -10.32 -7.60 -19.23
N HIS A 449 -9.25 -8.33 -18.91
CA HIS A 449 -9.14 -9.77 -19.21
C HIS A 449 -9.61 -10.68 -18.07
N GLY A 450 -9.91 -10.15 -16.89
CA GLY A 450 -10.28 -10.93 -15.72
C GLY A 450 -9.16 -11.87 -15.29
N VAL A 451 -7.94 -11.34 -15.14
CA VAL A 451 -6.73 -12.11 -14.80
C VAL A 451 -6.80 -12.66 -13.39
N ASP A 452 -6.47 -13.92 -13.21
CA ASP A 452 -6.46 -14.63 -11.93
C ASP A 452 -5.08 -14.63 -11.26
N VAL A 453 -4.02 -14.64 -12.07
CA VAL A 453 -2.63 -14.74 -11.61
C VAL A 453 -1.74 -13.78 -12.39
N VAL A 454 -0.92 -13.01 -11.69
CA VAL A 454 0.14 -12.17 -12.28
C VAL A 454 1.49 -12.67 -11.78
N ILE A 455 2.40 -12.98 -12.71
CA ILE A 455 3.76 -13.44 -12.45
C ILE A 455 4.74 -12.42 -13.00
N LEU A 456 5.68 -11.97 -12.16
CA LEU A 456 6.72 -10.98 -12.47
C LEU A 456 8.11 -11.61 -12.32
N ASP A 457 8.83 -11.81 -13.43
CA ASP A 457 10.08 -12.58 -13.51
C ASP A 457 11.19 -11.87 -14.31
N PRO A 458 12.29 -11.41 -13.69
CA PRO A 458 12.45 -11.18 -12.26
C PRO A 458 12.02 -9.76 -11.85
N LEU A 459 11.63 -9.59 -10.60
CA LEU A 459 11.25 -8.29 -10.05
C LEU A 459 12.43 -7.29 -10.05
N ALA A 460 13.66 -7.78 -9.93
CA ALA A 460 14.86 -6.93 -9.91
C ALA A 460 15.02 -6.05 -11.16
N ASN A 461 14.54 -6.51 -12.31
CA ASN A 461 14.62 -5.78 -13.58
C ASN A 461 13.40 -4.87 -13.85
N MET A 462 12.53 -4.70 -12.85
CA MET A 462 11.31 -3.90 -12.98
C MET A 462 11.36 -2.61 -12.14
N HIS A 463 12.53 -2.18 -11.72
CA HIS A 463 12.74 -0.89 -11.06
C HIS A 463 14.14 -0.35 -11.36
N GLU A 464 14.25 0.97 -11.41
CA GLU A 464 15.51 1.73 -11.65
C GLU A 464 16.07 2.33 -10.35
N SER A 465 15.68 1.78 -9.22
CA SER A 465 16.14 2.22 -7.90
C SER A 465 17.20 1.30 -7.35
N GLU A 466 17.98 1.75 -6.36
CA GLU A 466 18.84 0.83 -5.60
C GLU A 466 18.01 -0.31 -4.99
N GLU A 467 18.60 -1.50 -4.95
CA GLU A 467 18.00 -2.70 -4.33
C GLU A 467 18.02 -2.57 -2.79
N ASP A 468 17.22 -1.64 -2.25
CA ASP A 468 17.13 -1.35 -0.83
C ASP A 468 15.81 -1.82 -0.19
N ASN A 469 15.82 -1.88 1.14
CA ASN A 469 14.66 -2.31 1.92
C ASN A 469 13.47 -1.34 1.81
N ARG A 470 13.67 -0.06 1.49
CA ARG A 470 12.61 0.95 1.39
C ARG A 470 11.85 0.78 0.08
N THR A 471 12.57 0.65 -1.02
CA THR A 471 12.02 0.39 -2.36
C THR A 471 11.17 -0.88 -2.35
N TYR A 472 11.73 -2.00 -1.88
CA TYR A 472 10.99 -3.27 -1.85
C TYR A 472 9.82 -3.28 -0.89
N ARG A 473 9.86 -2.52 0.21
CA ARG A 473 8.71 -2.35 1.10
C ARG A 473 7.56 -1.60 0.40
N LYS A 474 7.85 -0.53 -0.33
CA LYS A 474 6.85 0.23 -1.11
C LYS A 474 6.25 -0.63 -2.21
N LEU A 475 7.09 -1.29 -3.02
CA LEU A 475 6.66 -2.21 -4.07
C LEU A 475 5.81 -3.36 -3.54
N GLY A 476 6.28 -4.05 -2.50
CA GLY A 476 5.54 -5.16 -1.89
C GLY A 476 4.17 -4.74 -1.34
N LYS A 477 4.09 -3.56 -0.72
CA LYS A 477 2.82 -2.98 -0.26
C LYS A 477 1.88 -2.68 -1.44
N ARG A 478 2.40 -2.10 -2.52
CA ARG A 478 1.59 -1.74 -3.70
C ARG A 478 1.10 -2.98 -4.46
N LEU A 479 1.98 -3.98 -4.64
CA LEU A 479 1.61 -5.27 -5.24
C LEU A 479 0.56 -6.02 -4.41
N SER A 480 0.71 -6.01 -3.07
CA SER A 480 -0.29 -6.63 -2.18
C SER A 480 -1.65 -5.96 -2.27
N ARG A 481 -1.70 -4.62 -2.41
CA ARG A 481 -2.95 -3.88 -2.64
C ARG A 481 -3.60 -4.27 -3.97
N MET A 482 -2.82 -4.39 -5.04
CA MET A 482 -3.32 -4.85 -6.34
C MET A 482 -3.90 -6.26 -6.24
N ALA A 483 -3.17 -7.19 -5.59
CA ALA A 483 -3.63 -8.57 -5.42
C ALA A 483 -4.96 -8.66 -4.65
N ASP A 484 -5.13 -7.85 -3.61
CA ASP A 484 -6.39 -7.81 -2.83
C ASP A 484 -7.52 -7.14 -3.61
N ALA A 485 -7.28 -5.98 -4.21
CA ALA A 485 -8.29 -5.21 -4.95
C ALA A 485 -8.90 -5.99 -6.12
N TYR A 486 -8.09 -6.78 -6.83
CA TYR A 486 -8.51 -7.56 -8.00
C TYR A 486 -8.72 -9.04 -7.72
N HIS A 487 -8.66 -9.49 -6.46
CA HIS A 487 -8.80 -10.89 -6.07
C HIS A 487 -7.88 -11.86 -6.83
N LEU A 488 -6.69 -11.43 -7.20
CA LEU A 488 -5.72 -12.23 -7.93
C LEU A 488 -4.59 -12.76 -7.03
N ALA A 489 -3.87 -13.77 -7.48
CA ALA A 489 -2.59 -14.18 -6.91
C ALA A 489 -1.45 -13.43 -7.62
N CYS A 490 -0.55 -12.80 -6.86
CA CYS A 490 0.64 -12.15 -7.42
C CYS A 490 1.87 -12.97 -7.05
N HIS A 491 2.66 -13.40 -8.04
CA HIS A 491 3.87 -14.17 -7.80
C HIS A 491 5.10 -13.45 -8.31
N LEU A 492 6.11 -13.37 -7.47
CA LEU A 492 7.37 -12.70 -7.75
C LEU A 492 8.48 -13.72 -7.92
N VAL A 493 9.34 -13.50 -8.89
CA VAL A 493 10.58 -14.27 -9.04
C VAL A 493 11.74 -13.34 -8.75
N HIS A 494 12.70 -13.82 -7.95
CA HIS A 494 13.79 -12.97 -7.53
C HIS A 494 15.11 -13.76 -7.39
N HIS A 495 16.23 -13.05 -7.52
CA HIS A 495 17.56 -13.64 -7.37
C HIS A 495 18.03 -13.64 -5.91
N THR A 496 18.87 -14.62 -5.55
CA THR A 496 19.60 -14.60 -4.29
C THR A 496 20.83 -13.71 -4.38
N LYS A 497 21.37 -13.31 -3.23
CA LYS A 497 22.74 -12.82 -3.10
C LYS A 497 23.73 -13.90 -3.56
N LYS A 498 24.98 -13.52 -3.80
CA LYS A 498 26.05 -14.50 -4.05
C LYS A 498 26.35 -15.25 -2.74
N LEU A 499 26.10 -16.56 -2.69
CA LEU A 499 26.17 -17.38 -1.47
C LEU A 499 27.46 -18.18 -1.31
N GLY A 500 28.41 -18.06 -2.28
CA GLY A 500 29.69 -18.77 -2.17
C GLY A 500 29.59 -20.31 -2.06
N GLY A 501 28.52 -20.90 -2.64
CA GLY A 501 28.29 -22.36 -2.59
C GLY A 501 27.40 -22.84 -1.43
N MET A 502 26.90 -21.96 -0.56
CA MET A 502 25.94 -22.33 0.46
C MET A 502 24.52 -22.46 -0.13
N ALA A 503 23.70 -23.33 0.45
CA ALA A 503 22.31 -23.46 0.08
C ALA A 503 21.55 -22.15 0.34
N ALA A 504 20.73 -21.74 -0.63
CA ALA A 504 19.89 -20.57 -0.52
C ALA A 504 18.74 -20.79 0.44
N THR A 505 18.48 -19.79 1.26
CA THR A 505 17.25 -19.67 2.05
C THR A 505 16.39 -18.54 1.49
N VAL A 506 15.14 -18.44 1.93
CA VAL A 506 14.26 -17.33 1.53
C VAL A 506 14.80 -15.97 1.98
N GLU A 507 15.56 -15.92 3.07
CA GLU A 507 16.20 -14.70 3.61
C GLU A 507 17.39 -14.19 2.77
N ASP A 508 17.91 -15.02 1.87
CA ASP A 508 19.02 -14.66 0.97
C ASP A 508 18.58 -13.91 -0.29
N SER A 509 17.30 -13.52 -0.37
CA SER A 509 16.78 -12.65 -1.42
C SER A 509 17.60 -11.35 -1.53
N ARG A 510 17.92 -10.90 -2.74
CA ARG A 510 18.50 -9.56 -2.95
C ARG A 510 17.53 -8.50 -2.44
N GLY A 511 18.04 -7.38 -1.90
CA GLY A 511 17.20 -6.35 -1.28
C GLY A 511 16.58 -6.74 0.05
N GLY A 512 16.92 -7.92 0.60
CA GLY A 512 16.77 -8.28 2.01
C GLY A 512 15.37 -8.65 2.47
N SER A 513 15.21 -8.62 3.79
CA SER A 513 14.03 -9.09 4.53
C SER A 513 12.73 -8.31 4.22
N ALA A 514 12.82 -7.10 3.63
CA ALA A 514 11.66 -6.26 3.37
C ALA A 514 10.69 -6.89 2.34
N LEU A 515 11.23 -7.45 1.26
CA LEU A 515 10.42 -8.13 0.24
C LEU A 515 9.80 -9.42 0.80
N ILE A 516 10.61 -10.22 1.50
CA ILE A 516 10.13 -11.42 2.19
C ILE A 516 9.08 -11.07 3.26
N GLY A 517 9.27 -9.92 3.95
CA GLY A 517 8.28 -9.39 4.90
C GLY A 517 6.93 -9.08 4.26
N ALA A 518 6.93 -8.55 3.05
CA ALA A 518 5.72 -8.14 2.33
C ALA A 518 4.89 -9.30 1.76
N VAL A 519 5.51 -10.45 1.44
CA VAL A 519 4.80 -11.63 0.92
C VAL A 519 4.31 -12.56 2.02
N ARG A 520 3.29 -13.39 1.72
CA ARG A 520 2.77 -14.38 2.68
C ARG A 520 3.35 -15.77 2.48
N VAL A 521 3.82 -16.04 1.28
CA VAL A 521 4.47 -17.32 0.92
C VAL A 521 5.79 -17.01 0.23
N ALA A 522 6.87 -17.65 0.67
CA ALA A 522 8.17 -17.58 0.04
C ALA A 522 8.80 -18.96 0.00
N ARG A 523 9.40 -19.31 -1.13
CA ARG A 523 10.12 -20.58 -1.32
C ARG A 523 11.49 -20.32 -1.93
N ALA A 524 12.47 -21.15 -1.55
CA ALA A 524 13.81 -21.13 -2.08
C ALA A 524 14.07 -22.36 -2.94
N ILE A 525 14.80 -22.18 -4.04
CA ILE A 525 15.24 -23.26 -4.92
C ILE A 525 16.75 -23.42 -4.78
N ASN A 526 17.18 -24.68 -4.60
CA ASN A 526 18.59 -25.07 -4.52
C ASN A 526 18.91 -26.17 -5.54
N PRO A 527 20.14 -26.18 -6.08
CA PRO A 527 20.61 -27.29 -6.88
C PRO A 527 20.72 -28.57 -6.03
N MET A 528 20.73 -29.71 -6.69
CA MET A 528 21.14 -30.96 -6.05
C MET A 528 22.64 -30.94 -5.80
N GLU A 529 23.05 -31.29 -4.60
CA GLU A 529 24.45 -31.41 -4.26
C GLU A 529 25.06 -32.75 -4.77
N PRO A 530 26.37 -32.78 -5.08
CA PRO A 530 27.03 -34.00 -5.54
C PRO A 530 26.82 -35.21 -4.62
N ASP A 531 26.82 -34.98 -3.30
CA ASP A 531 26.60 -36.05 -2.31
C ASP A 531 25.14 -36.53 -2.29
N GLU A 532 24.18 -35.68 -2.62
CA GLU A 532 22.78 -36.08 -2.78
C GLU A 532 22.60 -36.93 -4.02
N ALA A 533 23.18 -36.52 -5.17
CA ALA A 533 23.17 -37.30 -6.38
C ALA A 533 23.79 -38.70 -6.16
N ALA A 534 24.93 -38.75 -5.48
CA ALA A 534 25.57 -40.02 -5.12
C ALA A 534 24.68 -40.90 -4.22
N ARG A 535 23.93 -40.27 -3.30
CA ARG A 535 22.96 -40.96 -2.43
C ARG A 535 21.78 -41.54 -3.22
N PHE A 536 21.34 -40.85 -4.24
CA PHE A 536 20.25 -41.29 -5.11
C PHE A 536 20.71 -42.17 -6.27
N GLY A 537 22.01 -42.45 -6.38
CA GLY A 537 22.56 -43.25 -7.46
C GLY A 537 22.63 -42.61 -8.82
N LEU A 538 22.58 -41.27 -8.87
CA LEU A 538 22.61 -40.51 -10.11
C LEU A 538 24.07 -40.31 -10.61
N ALA A 539 24.25 -40.39 -11.93
CA ALA A 539 25.53 -40.11 -12.57
C ALA A 539 25.89 -38.60 -12.56
N THR A 540 24.88 -37.74 -12.57
CA THR A 540 25.05 -36.29 -12.55
C THR A 540 24.00 -35.62 -11.66
N HIS A 541 24.33 -34.49 -11.06
CA HIS A 541 23.46 -33.67 -10.22
C HIS A 541 23.00 -32.39 -10.94
N ILE A 542 23.64 -32.01 -12.06
CA ILE A 542 23.57 -30.69 -12.68
C ILE A 542 22.15 -30.29 -13.07
N ASP A 543 21.32 -31.23 -13.53
CA ASP A 543 19.99 -30.98 -14.01
C ASP A 543 18.90 -31.07 -12.94
N HIS A 544 19.26 -31.54 -11.75
CA HIS A 544 18.34 -31.71 -10.64
C HIS A 544 18.41 -30.53 -9.67
N PHE A 545 17.24 -30.14 -9.17
CA PHE A 545 17.11 -29.12 -8.14
C PHE A 545 15.89 -29.38 -7.25
N ARG A 546 15.83 -28.69 -6.13
CA ARG A 546 14.70 -28.82 -5.22
C ARG A 546 14.14 -27.49 -4.77
N ILE A 547 12.85 -27.48 -4.44
CA ILE A 547 12.23 -26.47 -3.60
C ILE A 547 12.40 -26.90 -2.16
N GLU A 548 13.00 -26.05 -1.34
CA GLU A 548 13.25 -26.36 0.07
C GLU A 548 11.96 -26.48 0.87
N ALA A 549 11.92 -27.44 1.78
CA ALA A 549 10.82 -27.58 2.74
C ALA A 549 10.77 -26.38 3.70
N ALA A 550 11.92 -25.83 4.07
CA ALA A 550 12.06 -24.65 4.94
C ALA A 550 11.80 -23.36 4.15
N GLY A 551 10.56 -23.06 3.89
CA GLY A 551 10.10 -21.81 3.30
C GLY A 551 9.31 -20.97 4.31
N LYS A 552 8.86 -19.78 3.86
CA LYS A 552 7.88 -18.98 4.60
C LYS A 552 6.48 -19.33 4.10
N ASN A 553 5.61 -19.79 4.97
CA ASN A 553 4.18 -19.90 4.67
C ASN A 553 3.35 -19.53 5.91
N ASN A 554 2.79 -18.31 5.90
CA ASN A 554 1.99 -17.79 7.01
C ASN A 554 0.53 -18.29 6.95
N LEU A 555 0.14 -19.01 5.90
CA LEU A 555 -1.24 -19.34 5.59
C LEU A 555 -1.53 -20.85 5.57
N ALA A 556 -0.49 -21.67 5.49
CA ALA A 556 -0.56 -23.11 5.49
C ALA A 556 0.57 -23.74 6.34
N ARG A 557 0.44 -25.04 6.65
CA ARG A 557 1.50 -25.78 7.31
C ARG A 557 2.75 -25.84 6.41
N PRO A 558 3.96 -25.68 6.95
CA PRO A 558 5.19 -25.88 6.21
C PRO A 558 5.23 -27.29 5.57
N ALA A 559 5.94 -27.42 4.44
CA ALA A 559 6.18 -28.71 3.82
C ALA A 559 7.07 -29.56 4.73
N ASP A 560 6.78 -30.86 4.81
CA ASP A 560 7.58 -31.79 5.62
C ASP A 560 8.86 -32.22 4.87
N LYS A 561 8.86 -32.14 3.53
CA LYS A 561 9.95 -32.58 2.65
C LYS A 561 10.17 -31.62 1.51
N ALA A 562 11.40 -31.59 1.00
CA ALA A 562 11.71 -30.86 -0.22
C ALA A 562 11.03 -31.51 -1.44
N GLU A 563 10.61 -30.68 -2.39
CA GLU A 563 10.06 -31.12 -3.67
C GLU A 563 11.18 -31.08 -4.73
N TRP A 564 11.36 -32.20 -5.44
CA TRP A 564 12.44 -32.35 -6.38
C TRP A 564 11.99 -32.23 -7.83
N PHE A 565 12.87 -31.67 -8.65
CA PHE A 565 12.63 -31.42 -10.07
C PHE A 565 13.89 -31.73 -10.88
N VAL A 566 13.67 -32.02 -12.18
CA VAL A 566 14.76 -32.21 -13.14
C VAL A 566 14.51 -31.35 -14.38
N ARG A 567 15.58 -30.83 -14.99
CA ARG A 567 15.55 -30.18 -16.29
C ARG A 567 15.80 -31.22 -17.38
N GLU A 568 14.85 -31.38 -18.27
CA GLU A 568 14.91 -32.25 -19.42
C GLU A 568 15.04 -31.40 -20.68
N GLY A 569 15.94 -31.79 -21.58
CA GLY A 569 16.08 -31.11 -22.86
C GLY A 569 15.03 -31.61 -23.87
N VAL A 570 14.33 -30.68 -24.51
CA VAL A 570 13.33 -30.96 -25.56
C VAL A 570 13.79 -30.36 -26.87
N ALA A 571 13.95 -31.21 -27.89
CA ALA A 571 14.23 -30.75 -29.25
C ALA A 571 12.94 -30.28 -29.93
N LEU A 572 12.96 -29.09 -30.48
CA LEU A 572 11.85 -28.49 -31.19
C LEU A 572 11.94 -28.74 -32.70
N PRO A 573 10.80 -28.73 -33.43
CA PRO A 573 10.79 -28.98 -34.89
C PRO A 573 11.59 -27.97 -35.72
N ASN A 574 11.85 -26.78 -35.19
CA ASN A 574 12.69 -25.76 -35.83
C ASN A 574 14.21 -25.99 -35.68
N GLY A 575 14.61 -27.08 -34.96
CA GLY A 575 15.99 -27.43 -34.70
C GLY A 575 16.58 -26.86 -33.40
N ASP A 576 15.82 -26.02 -32.66
CA ASP A 576 16.22 -25.53 -31.35
C ASP A 576 16.04 -26.59 -30.25
N PHE A 577 16.68 -26.31 -29.11
CA PHE A 577 16.66 -27.17 -27.94
C PHE A 577 16.36 -26.38 -26.68
N CYS A 578 15.27 -26.67 -26.01
CA CYS A 578 14.86 -25.96 -24.81
C CYS A 578 14.81 -26.89 -23.60
N ALA A 579 15.23 -26.39 -22.43
CA ALA A 579 15.07 -27.09 -21.18
C ALA A 579 13.62 -26.93 -20.64
N VAL A 580 13.03 -28.04 -20.25
CA VAL A 580 11.71 -28.11 -19.61
C VAL A 580 11.87 -28.71 -18.22
N VAL A 581 11.17 -28.19 -17.23
CA VAL A 581 11.16 -28.71 -15.87
C VAL A 581 10.08 -29.75 -15.71
N THR A 582 10.44 -30.90 -15.13
CA THR A 582 9.52 -31.97 -14.75
C THR A 582 9.70 -32.32 -13.28
N GLN A 583 8.66 -32.86 -12.67
CA GLN A 583 8.76 -33.39 -11.31
C GLN A 583 9.67 -34.61 -11.31
N TRP A 584 10.55 -34.72 -10.32
CA TRP A 584 11.40 -35.86 -10.08
C TRP A 584 11.19 -36.37 -8.66
N THR A 585 11.04 -37.67 -8.54
CA THR A 585 10.88 -38.36 -7.24
C THR A 585 12.17 -39.09 -6.89
N PRO A 586 12.82 -38.74 -5.76
CA PRO A 586 13.98 -39.48 -5.30
C PRO A 586 13.65 -40.97 -5.16
N PRO A 587 14.55 -41.89 -5.59
CA PRO A 587 14.37 -43.31 -5.38
C PRO A 587 14.15 -43.62 -3.88
N ASP A 588 13.19 -44.48 -3.57
CA ASP A 588 12.99 -44.93 -2.20
C ASP A 588 14.12 -45.91 -1.83
N PRO A 589 14.97 -45.60 -0.83
CA PRO A 589 15.97 -46.57 -0.38
C PRO A 589 15.42 -47.94 0.00
N PHE A 590 14.14 -48.03 0.38
CA PHE A 590 13.45 -49.23 0.80
C PHE A 590 12.63 -49.89 -0.31
N GLU A 591 12.71 -49.38 -1.56
CA GLU A 591 12.00 -50.05 -2.66
C GLU A 591 12.42 -51.55 -2.75
N GLY A 592 11.44 -52.44 -2.66
CA GLY A 592 11.68 -53.89 -2.63
C GLY A 592 12.17 -54.45 -1.29
N ILE A 593 12.33 -53.62 -0.24
CA ILE A 593 12.83 -54.03 1.07
C ILE A 593 11.71 -53.94 2.11
N GLY A 594 11.27 -55.07 2.60
CA GLY A 594 10.26 -55.18 3.65
C GLY A 594 10.85 -55.61 5.02
N LEU A 595 9.96 -55.72 6.00
CA LEU A 595 10.29 -56.12 7.37
C LEU A 595 11.01 -57.48 7.44
N GLU A 596 10.75 -58.41 6.51
CA GLU A 596 11.40 -59.72 6.45
C GLU A 596 12.90 -59.62 6.19
N HIS A 597 13.36 -58.61 5.44
CA HIS A 597 14.79 -58.35 5.24
C HIS A 597 15.45 -57.91 6.55
N ALA A 598 14.78 -57.02 7.29
CA ALA A 598 15.25 -56.55 8.59
C ALA A 598 15.38 -57.71 9.60
N LYS A 599 14.37 -58.60 9.67
CA LYS A 599 14.39 -59.78 10.50
C LYS A 599 15.54 -60.73 10.12
N ARG A 600 15.76 -60.99 8.83
CA ARG A 600 16.88 -61.82 8.36
C ARG A 600 18.23 -61.26 8.77
N VAL A 601 18.41 -59.95 8.69
CA VAL A 601 19.63 -59.24 9.15
C VAL A 601 19.78 -59.41 10.67
N GLN A 602 18.71 -59.22 11.45
CA GLN A 602 18.73 -59.42 12.91
C GLN A 602 19.09 -60.85 13.32
N VAL A 603 18.55 -61.85 12.63
CA VAL A 603 18.92 -63.21 12.88
C VAL A 603 20.42 -63.51 12.64
N ARG A 604 20.98 -62.97 11.52
CA ARG A 604 22.42 -63.10 11.22
C ARG A 604 23.29 -62.37 12.25
N LEU A 605 22.79 -61.28 12.84
CA LEU A 605 23.49 -60.56 13.91
C LEU A 605 23.44 -61.30 15.27
N MET A 606 22.46 -62.17 15.50
CA MET A 606 22.41 -63.02 16.74
C MET A 606 23.48 -64.10 16.75
N ASP A 607 23.87 -64.51 15.56
CA ASP A 607 24.90 -65.56 15.40
C ASP A 607 26.33 -64.97 15.25
N ALA A 608 26.45 -63.65 15.25
CA ALA A 608 27.72 -62.93 15.04
C ALA A 608 28.41 -62.65 16.40
N GLU A 609 29.75 -62.73 16.41
CA GLU A 609 30.54 -62.34 17.56
C GLU A 609 30.65 -60.82 17.67
N PRO A 610 30.75 -60.23 18.88
CA PRO A 610 30.93 -58.79 19.06
C PRO A 610 32.17 -58.27 18.30
N GLY A 611 31.93 -57.43 17.30
CA GLY A 611 32.98 -56.85 16.44
C GLY A 611 33.05 -57.38 15.03
N ASP A 612 32.26 -58.42 14.71
CA ASP A 612 32.16 -58.94 13.34
C ASP A 612 31.65 -57.89 12.35
N TRP A 613 30.83 -57.00 12.83
CA TRP A 613 30.22 -55.96 11.96
C TRP A 613 30.48 -54.55 12.47
N ARG A 614 31.19 -53.75 11.65
CA ARG A 614 31.51 -52.34 11.92
C ARG A 614 30.46 -51.42 11.34
N GLU A 615 30.26 -50.29 12.01
CA GLU A 615 29.40 -49.21 11.48
C GLU A 615 30.05 -48.52 10.27
N SER A 616 31.38 -48.34 10.34
CA SER A 616 32.11 -47.53 9.34
C SER A 616 32.12 -48.19 7.94
N PRO A 617 31.67 -47.47 6.89
CA PRO A 617 31.70 -47.90 5.49
C PRO A 617 33.13 -48.11 4.91
N GLN A 618 34.17 -47.73 5.61
CA GLN A 618 35.56 -47.95 5.25
C GLN A 618 36.13 -49.23 5.87
N ALA A 619 35.42 -49.86 6.78
CA ALA A 619 35.88 -51.12 7.38
C ALA A 619 35.67 -52.31 6.43
N ASN A 620 36.62 -53.23 6.42
CA ASN A 620 36.51 -54.48 5.61
C ASN A 620 35.31 -55.34 6.01
N ASN A 621 34.86 -55.18 7.22
CA ASN A 621 33.70 -55.88 7.78
C ASN A 621 32.56 -54.89 8.06
N TRP A 622 32.30 -53.99 7.14
CA TRP A 622 31.19 -53.05 7.25
C TRP A 622 29.84 -53.79 7.22
N ILE A 623 28.93 -53.43 8.15
CA ILE A 623 27.57 -54.04 8.22
C ILE A 623 26.81 -53.98 6.89
N GLY A 624 27.11 -52.98 6.03
CA GLY A 624 26.53 -52.86 4.70
C GLY A 624 26.79 -54.06 3.79
N ILE A 625 27.80 -54.89 4.04
CA ILE A 625 28.06 -56.12 3.30
C ILE A 625 26.95 -57.13 3.64
N LEU A 626 26.67 -57.37 4.94
CA LEU A 626 25.62 -58.24 5.39
C LEU A 626 24.23 -57.77 4.92
N VAL A 627 23.94 -56.49 5.08
CA VAL A 627 22.65 -55.90 4.63
C VAL A 627 22.52 -55.99 3.11
N GLY A 628 23.61 -55.79 2.35
CA GLY A 628 23.66 -55.92 0.90
C GLY A 628 23.38 -57.35 0.45
N GLU A 629 23.97 -58.36 1.10
CA GLU A 629 23.70 -59.77 0.83
C GLU A 629 22.21 -60.13 1.07
N VAL A 630 21.63 -59.66 2.19
CA VAL A 630 20.24 -59.97 2.55
C VAL A 630 19.24 -59.22 1.68
N CYS A 631 19.57 -57.98 1.25
CA CYS A 631 18.68 -57.13 0.45
C CYS A 631 18.96 -57.20 -1.05
N GLU A 632 19.91 -58.02 -1.50
CA GLU A 632 20.34 -58.18 -2.89
C GLU A 632 20.84 -56.84 -3.51
N ILE A 633 21.57 -56.06 -2.71
CA ILE A 633 22.19 -54.80 -3.12
C ILE A 633 23.72 -54.95 -3.12
N ASP A 634 24.37 -54.60 -4.24
CA ASP A 634 25.82 -54.66 -4.34
C ASP A 634 26.49 -53.58 -3.47
N PRO A 635 27.24 -53.96 -2.40
CA PRO A 635 27.93 -53.02 -1.53
C PRO A 635 29.19 -52.39 -2.16
N THR A 636 29.64 -52.89 -3.32
CA THR A 636 30.85 -52.40 -4.01
C THR A 636 30.50 -51.32 -5.02
N ASP A 637 29.29 -51.31 -5.54
CA ASP A 637 28.82 -50.24 -6.40
C ASP A 637 28.53 -48.94 -5.61
N LYS A 638 28.84 -47.80 -6.20
CA LYS A 638 28.67 -46.48 -5.55
C LYS A 638 27.21 -46.22 -5.16
N ALA A 639 26.26 -46.54 -6.03
CA ALA A 639 24.83 -46.32 -5.79
C ALA A 639 24.31 -47.32 -4.75
N GLY A 640 24.68 -48.63 -4.86
CA GLY A 640 24.34 -49.66 -3.89
C GLY A 640 24.88 -49.37 -2.50
N LYS A 641 26.14 -48.94 -2.42
CA LYS A 641 26.75 -48.50 -1.15
C LYS A 641 26.03 -47.31 -0.52
N ALA A 642 25.61 -46.33 -1.32
CA ALA A 642 24.85 -45.19 -0.84
C ALA A 642 23.46 -45.58 -0.34
N ARG A 643 22.75 -46.45 -1.07
CA ARG A 643 21.45 -47.02 -0.69
C ARG A 643 21.54 -47.80 0.63
N LEU A 644 22.54 -48.67 0.78
CA LEU A 644 22.79 -49.43 2.01
C LEU A 644 23.05 -48.53 3.22
N LYS A 645 23.82 -47.45 3.05
CA LYS A 645 24.02 -46.47 4.11
C LYS A 645 22.68 -45.83 4.56
N GLY A 646 21.79 -45.52 3.62
CA GLY A 646 20.46 -44.99 3.92
C GLY A 646 19.60 -45.98 4.73
N ILE A 647 19.56 -47.23 4.29
CA ILE A 647 18.85 -48.33 4.96
C ILE A 647 19.38 -48.50 6.38
N ILE A 648 20.67 -48.69 6.54
CA ILE A 648 21.32 -48.92 7.84
C ILE A 648 21.03 -47.79 8.80
N ARG A 649 21.19 -46.52 8.35
CA ARG A 649 20.88 -45.37 9.18
C ARG A 649 19.44 -45.35 9.65
N GLN A 650 18.49 -45.61 8.74
CA GLN A 650 17.08 -45.67 9.10
C GLN A 650 16.75 -46.81 10.06
N TRP A 651 17.36 -48.00 9.86
CA TRP A 651 17.20 -49.11 10.76
C TRP A 651 17.81 -48.89 12.14
N ILE A 652 18.90 -48.10 12.25
CA ILE A 652 19.43 -47.66 13.54
C ILE A 652 18.45 -46.65 14.18
N THR A 653 17.94 -45.70 13.41
CA THR A 653 16.97 -44.68 13.90
C THR A 653 15.68 -45.32 14.41
N ASN A 654 15.23 -46.38 13.74
CA ASN A 654 14.01 -47.10 14.12
C ASN A 654 14.25 -48.19 15.19
N GLY A 655 15.47 -48.31 15.71
CA GLY A 655 15.81 -49.28 16.73
C GLY A 655 15.92 -50.76 16.25
N ILE A 656 15.84 -50.99 14.93
CA ILE A 656 16.03 -52.36 14.35
C ILE A 656 17.47 -52.81 14.48
N LEU A 657 18.42 -51.90 14.29
CA LEU A 657 19.84 -52.05 14.55
C LEU A 657 20.25 -51.08 15.68
N ALA A 658 21.26 -51.47 16.45
CA ALA A 658 21.82 -50.63 17.48
C ALA A 658 23.33 -50.45 17.29
N VAL A 659 23.85 -49.31 17.71
CA VAL A 659 25.31 -49.05 17.72
C VAL A 659 25.82 -49.32 19.12
N ASP A 660 26.86 -50.17 19.22
CA ASP A 660 27.62 -50.44 20.45
C ASP A 660 29.12 -50.17 20.21
N HIS A 661 29.93 -50.21 21.22
CA HIS A 661 31.35 -49.90 21.11
C HIS A 661 32.20 -51.03 21.71
N ILE A 662 33.23 -51.46 20.98
CA ILE A 662 34.26 -52.39 21.50
C ILE A 662 35.63 -51.76 21.42
N THR A 663 36.51 -52.25 22.30
CA THR A 663 37.94 -51.84 22.26
C THR A 663 38.68 -52.62 21.16
N ASP A 664 39.22 -51.94 20.16
CA ASP A 664 40.04 -52.56 19.12
C ASP A 664 41.35 -53.03 19.74
N LYS A 665 41.58 -54.33 19.72
CA LYS A 665 42.74 -55.00 20.30
C LYS A 665 44.07 -54.52 19.68
N ARG A 666 44.06 -53.93 18.48
CA ARG A 666 45.30 -53.49 17.77
C ARG A 666 45.79 -52.12 18.23
N ASN A 667 44.92 -51.22 18.60
CA ASN A 667 45.28 -49.82 18.90
C ASN A 667 44.63 -49.27 20.19
N GLY A 668 43.88 -50.08 20.95
CA GLY A 668 43.25 -49.69 22.21
C GLY A 668 42.12 -48.68 22.11
N ARG A 669 41.66 -48.35 20.89
CA ARG A 669 40.60 -47.32 20.70
C ARG A 669 39.19 -47.99 20.72
N GLN A 670 38.22 -47.25 21.23
CA GLN A 670 36.83 -47.59 21.10
C GLN A 670 36.37 -47.42 19.65
N VAL A 671 35.76 -48.42 19.10
CA VAL A 671 35.25 -48.41 17.73
C VAL A 671 33.79 -48.83 17.69
N PRO A 672 32.93 -48.13 16.90
CA PRO A 672 31.52 -48.47 16.81
C PRO A 672 31.29 -49.76 16.02
N ILE A 673 30.45 -50.59 16.57
CA ILE A 673 29.98 -51.86 15.96
C ILE A 673 28.45 -51.79 15.85
N ILE A 674 27.90 -52.65 14.97
CA ILE A 674 26.48 -52.80 14.84
C ILE A 674 26.05 -54.10 15.50
N ILE A 675 25.06 -54.04 16.34
CA ILE A 675 24.42 -55.14 17.02
C ILE A 675 22.93 -55.16 16.70
N LYS A 676 22.24 -56.27 17.03
CA LYS A 676 20.79 -56.35 16.95
C LYS A 676 20.17 -55.31 17.89
N GLY A 677 19.19 -54.57 17.35
CA GLY A 677 18.36 -53.68 18.14
C GLY A 677 17.13 -54.37 18.71
N GLU A 678 16.08 -53.60 18.95
CA GLU A 678 14.76 -54.13 19.33
C GLU A 678 14.19 -55.02 18.22
N SER A 679 13.25 -55.91 18.54
CA SER A 679 12.68 -56.81 17.55
C SER A 679 11.98 -56.07 16.41
N ALA A 680 12.32 -56.45 15.18
CA ALA A 680 11.69 -55.90 13.97
C ALA A 680 10.24 -56.40 13.81
#